data_b7ef43b097f4a639c4df974ca48c96c9
#
_entry.id   b7ef43b097f4a639c4df974ca48c96c9
#
_cell.length_a   1.000
_cell.length_b   1.000
_cell.length_c   1.000
_cell.angle_alpha   90.00
_cell.angle_beta   90.00
_cell.angle_gamma   90.00
#
_symmetry.space_group_name_H-M   'P 1'
#
loop_
_entity.id
_entity.type
_entity.pdbx_description
1 polymer ?
#
loop_
_entity_poly.entity_id
_entity_poly.type
_entity_poly.pdbx_seq_one_letter_code
_entity_poly.pdbx_strand_id
1 'polypeptide(L)'
;VTTLPAVAFRLLTAVRSSQGEPLPKLLNGAEQDVIIRKVLASHVEHRQHGDDCATCDLLRTYFAVSEWSGLVADDSTDAFANQLRDMLARMNEIGAKPQFEDMLIARAASRDGMLDERRERLRTQWRLAFALREEYNEAIRSSYPGEYRLDASQLMIDATEAVSGIQEADIANMLIVDDFQDTTLAGFALLEALHERGVRLLLVGNPDEAVQTFRGSYPEYLFNQAQTRMGARLERIEGLQTAHEGDTAQTVSNQQGVHGDYRTLVATRVSLSIASTESTDVPLPDRPGKMSDMPGAMPIETLPADDTGARVTPADGSVETALYRSSSEELDDVVWKIKTEHLQRSRVWNDMAVIAHDNATVRAFGERLRADGVPVRYSSVTRPLKDEPFVQGLFALIELAELKNQTIAASTMDLQTAGSYIRSRVALIMGSPLITVGGDQRHEGRPARLASIESAMNALVSLASIVESKAANHDEDAAEEYDEDDFEDYFEDDFEDDEDAADAAVEQQALLPRLMEDWRDYMTDYHAIRADGEHDSEHEDEHEGDFALSMEALYVLLMEGNTDRVVDAIASVLGADPQIKAFASLWKVLDKTCESEAKLVSREPQYVLDCAWRACGKAEVWQRVALEHSAAGRAANDRLDAAMRLFNYASGGESSGEFAVHTIEAFIEQVRLLTIEADSLAHTAPIDQAVTLTTPAGAAGKRWNLVFLPALQQGQWPNLTPRHTLFGGEEL
;
A
#
# COMPACT_ATOMS: atom_id res chain seq x y z
N VAL A 1 2.53 20.09 11.36
CA VAL A 1 1.39 19.18 11.19
C VAL A 1 1.90 17.86 10.66
N THR A 2 1.47 16.72 11.25
CA THR A 2 1.94 15.39 10.86
C THR A 2 0.87 14.35 11.22
N THR A 3 1.01 13.12 10.70
CA THR A 3 0.09 12.02 11.05
C THR A 3 0.52 11.34 12.35
N LEU A 4 -0.42 10.65 13.00
CA LEU A 4 -0.10 9.85 14.19
C LEU A 4 0.92 8.73 13.90
N PRO A 5 0.84 7.99 12.77
CA PRO A 5 1.90 7.04 12.38
C PRO A 5 3.28 7.69 12.23
N ALA A 6 3.37 8.90 11.67
CA ALA A 6 4.64 9.59 11.56
C ALA A 6 5.20 10.00 12.93
N VAL A 7 4.34 10.35 13.90
CA VAL A 7 4.77 10.55 15.30
C VAL A 7 5.29 9.24 15.88
N ALA A 8 4.56 8.13 15.71
CA ALA A 8 4.97 6.80 16.17
C ALA A 8 6.35 6.40 15.62
N PHE A 9 6.59 6.58 14.33
CA PHE A 9 7.86 6.28 13.69
C PHE A 9 9.02 7.10 14.27
N ARG A 10 8.82 8.40 14.46
CA ARG A 10 9.85 9.27 15.07
C ARG A 10 10.18 8.86 16.50
N LEU A 11 9.16 8.58 17.31
CA LEU A 11 9.34 8.14 18.69
C LEU A 11 10.12 6.81 18.74
N LEU A 12 9.73 5.84 17.93
CA LEU A 12 10.42 4.55 17.84
C LEU A 12 11.87 4.72 17.37
N THR A 13 12.11 5.56 16.36
CA THR A 13 13.45 5.88 15.86
C THR A 13 14.30 6.53 16.96
N ALA A 14 13.77 7.50 17.71
CA ALA A 14 14.49 8.17 18.78
C ALA A 14 14.92 7.21 19.89
N VAL A 15 13.99 6.33 20.32
CA VAL A 15 14.27 5.35 21.36
C VAL A 15 15.35 4.37 20.92
N ARG A 16 15.20 3.75 19.74
CA ARG A 16 16.16 2.76 19.25
C ARG A 16 17.53 3.39 18.98
N SER A 17 17.55 4.60 18.42
CA SER A 17 18.81 5.37 18.25
C SER A 17 19.53 5.62 19.57
N SER A 18 18.79 5.98 20.64
CA SER A 18 19.37 6.21 21.95
C SER A 18 19.94 4.94 22.60
N GLN A 19 19.42 3.78 22.20
CA GLN A 19 19.85 2.46 22.68
C GLN A 19 20.95 1.85 21.82
N GLY A 20 21.29 2.46 20.68
CA GLY A 20 22.25 1.94 19.71
C GLY A 20 21.73 0.73 18.95
N GLU A 21 20.41 0.60 18.86
CA GLU A 21 19.74 -0.49 18.15
C GLU A 21 19.47 -0.12 16.69
N PRO A 22 19.26 -1.12 15.80
CA PRO A 22 18.89 -0.87 14.41
C PRO A 22 17.63 0.00 14.31
N LEU A 23 17.65 0.98 13.42
CA LEU A 23 16.52 1.89 13.21
C LEU A 23 15.35 1.17 12.53
N PRO A 24 14.10 1.60 12.78
CA PRO A 24 12.95 0.99 12.16
C PRO A 24 12.95 1.21 10.64
N LYS A 25 12.69 0.16 9.90
CA LYS A 25 12.47 0.18 8.45
C LYS A 25 11.12 -0.44 8.15
N LEU A 26 10.32 0.22 7.33
CA LEU A 26 9.01 -0.28 6.96
C LEU A 26 9.09 -1.18 5.73
N LEU A 27 8.36 -2.28 5.80
CA LEU A 27 8.13 -3.14 4.65
C LEU A 27 7.13 -2.48 3.71
N ASN A 28 7.41 -2.49 2.42
CA ASN A 28 6.41 -2.12 1.43
C ASN A 28 5.46 -3.29 1.13
N GLY A 29 4.37 -3.01 0.40
CA GLY A 29 3.37 -4.04 0.10
C GLY A 29 3.90 -5.23 -0.71
N ALA A 30 4.91 -5.02 -1.57
CA ALA A 30 5.52 -6.11 -2.34
C ALA A 30 6.40 -7.00 -1.45
N GLU A 31 7.16 -6.42 -0.52
CA GLU A 31 7.93 -7.17 0.46
C GLU A 31 7.03 -7.98 1.40
N GLN A 32 5.94 -7.38 1.87
CA GLN A 32 4.94 -8.08 2.68
C GLN A 32 4.36 -9.28 1.92
N ASP A 33 4.03 -9.10 0.64
CA ASP A 33 3.48 -10.16 -0.20
C ASP A 33 4.48 -11.31 -0.37
N VAL A 34 5.75 -11.01 -0.64
CA VAL A 34 6.82 -12.02 -0.73
C VAL A 34 6.95 -12.81 0.57
N ILE A 35 6.99 -12.14 1.72
CA ILE A 35 7.11 -12.81 3.02
C ILE A 35 5.87 -13.66 3.33
N ILE A 36 4.67 -13.15 3.07
CA ILE A 36 3.43 -13.90 3.24
C ILE A 36 3.44 -15.17 2.37
N ARG A 37 3.84 -15.04 1.10
CA ARG A 37 3.94 -16.18 0.19
C ARG A 37 4.99 -17.20 0.64
N LYS A 38 6.15 -16.74 1.15
CA LYS A 38 7.18 -17.61 1.72
C LYS A 38 6.62 -18.42 2.90
N VAL A 39 5.89 -17.78 3.83
CA VAL A 39 5.21 -18.46 4.93
C VAL A 39 4.19 -19.47 4.43
N LEU A 40 3.39 -19.11 3.45
CA LEU A 40 2.40 -20.05 2.89
C LEU A 40 3.05 -21.21 2.14
N ALA A 41 4.14 -20.98 1.40
CA ALA A 41 4.88 -22.00 0.67
C ALA A 41 5.50 -23.04 1.62
N SER A 42 6.05 -22.61 2.76
CA SER A 42 6.62 -23.55 3.75
C SER A 42 5.59 -24.57 4.26
N HIS A 43 4.32 -24.20 4.36
CA HIS A 43 3.26 -25.15 4.76
C HIS A 43 2.92 -26.16 3.67
N VAL A 44 3.14 -25.81 2.40
CA VAL A 44 3.03 -26.75 1.28
C VAL A 44 4.15 -27.77 1.35
N GLU A 45 5.37 -27.34 1.61
CA GLU A 45 6.56 -28.20 1.79
C GLU A 45 6.38 -29.12 3.00
N HIS A 46 5.98 -28.59 4.17
CA HIS A 46 5.66 -29.42 5.37
C HIS A 46 4.67 -30.52 5.03
N ARG A 47 3.66 -30.22 4.22
CA ARG A 47 2.67 -31.22 3.81
C ARG A 47 3.27 -32.27 2.89
N GLN A 48 4.16 -31.90 1.96
CA GLN A 48 4.81 -32.83 1.03
C GLN A 48 5.76 -33.78 1.75
N HIS A 49 6.47 -33.28 2.77
CA HIS A 49 7.43 -34.07 3.57
C HIS A 49 6.76 -34.82 4.72
N GLY A 50 5.50 -34.50 5.03
CA GLY A 50 4.77 -35.11 6.16
C GLY A 50 5.19 -34.62 7.54
N ASP A 51 5.71 -33.38 7.60
CA ASP A 51 6.16 -32.77 8.85
C ASP A 51 5.01 -32.46 9.79
N ASP A 52 5.28 -32.56 11.09
CA ASP A 52 4.29 -32.28 12.15
C ASP A 52 4.25 -30.76 12.41
N CYS A 53 3.28 -30.09 11.81
CA CYS A 53 3.11 -28.65 11.90
C CYS A 53 1.70 -28.26 12.40
N ALA A 54 1.63 -27.55 13.51
CA ALA A 54 0.37 -27.12 14.14
C ALA A 54 -0.44 -26.17 13.23
N THR A 55 0.22 -25.29 12.49
CA THR A 55 -0.46 -24.40 11.52
C THR A 55 -1.01 -25.18 10.34
N CYS A 56 -0.31 -26.22 9.87
CA CYS A 56 -0.83 -27.14 8.85
C CYS A 56 -2.09 -27.87 9.31
N ASP A 57 -2.19 -28.21 10.60
CA ASP A 57 -3.40 -28.82 11.16
C ASP A 57 -4.57 -27.85 11.23
N LEU A 58 -4.31 -26.59 11.57
CA LEU A 58 -5.31 -25.53 11.53
C LEU A 58 -5.77 -25.26 10.10
N LEU A 59 -4.86 -25.18 9.14
CA LEU A 59 -5.17 -25.03 7.72
C LEU A 59 -6.00 -26.23 7.21
N ARG A 60 -5.64 -27.45 7.59
CA ARG A 60 -6.37 -28.66 7.22
C ARG A 60 -7.78 -28.68 7.82
N THR A 61 -7.94 -28.18 9.05
CA THR A 61 -9.25 -28.07 9.70
C THR A 61 -10.13 -27.02 9.04
N TYR A 62 -9.52 -25.94 8.56
CA TYR A 62 -10.24 -24.83 7.96
C TYR A 62 -10.62 -25.08 6.49
N PHE A 63 -9.71 -25.68 5.70
CA PHE A 63 -9.91 -25.95 4.28
C PHE A 63 -10.19 -27.44 4.01
N ALA A 64 -11.13 -27.73 3.12
CA ALA A 64 -11.23 -29.06 2.54
C ALA A 64 -9.92 -29.37 1.76
N VAL A 65 -9.53 -30.67 1.72
CA VAL A 65 -8.26 -31.11 1.11
C VAL A 65 -8.15 -30.72 -0.38
N SER A 66 -9.28 -30.64 -1.10
CA SER A 66 -9.34 -30.18 -2.50
C SER A 66 -9.10 -28.69 -2.66
N GLU A 67 -9.51 -27.86 -1.70
CA GLU A 67 -9.32 -26.41 -1.71
C GLU A 67 -7.89 -26.05 -1.34
N TRP A 68 -7.26 -26.82 -0.43
CA TRP A 68 -5.87 -26.61 -0.04
C TRP A 68 -4.88 -26.79 -1.20
N SER A 69 -5.08 -27.78 -2.05
CA SER A 69 -4.23 -27.98 -3.24
C SER A 69 -4.48 -26.93 -4.33
N GLY A 70 -5.68 -26.33 -4.39
CA GLY A 70 -5.99 -25.21 -5.29
C GLY A 70 -5.40 -23.88 -4.85
N LEU A 71 -5.18 -23.67 -3.55
CA LEU A 71 -4.58 -22.45 -3.01
C LEU A 71 -3.14 -22.21 -3.49
N VAL A 72 -2.43 -23.24 -3.90
CA VAL A 72 -1.02 -23.16 -4.32
C VAL A 72 -0.88 -23.01 -5.83
N ALA A 73 -1.89 -23.35 -6.60
CA ALA A 73 -1.76 -23.50 -8.05
C ALA A 73 -2.33 -22.32 -8.88
N ASP A 74 -3.15 -21.41 -8.31
CA ASP A 74 -3.90 -20.43 -9.11
C ASP A 74 -4.30 -19.16 -8.32
N ASP A 75 -5.00 -18.21 -8.96
CA ASP A 75 -5.53 -16.93 -8.44
C ASP A 75 -6.10 -16.95 -7.00
N SER A 76 -6.46 -18.12 -6.48
CA SER A 76 -6.93 -18.34 -5.11
C SER A 76 -5.85 -18.05 -4.04
N THR A 77 -4.58 -18.26 -4.36
CA THR A 77 -3.45 -17.95 -3.46
C THR A 77 -3.32 -16.45 -3.25
N ASP A 78 -3.53 -15.67 -4.30
CA ASP A 78 -3.49 -14.21 -4.24
C ASP A 78 -4.61 -13.66 -3.36
N ALA A 79 -5.80 -14.21 -3.49
CA ALA A 79 -6.94 -13.83 -2.65
C ALA A 79 -6.69 -14.15 -1.17
N PHE A 80 -6.11 -15.32 -0.87
CA PHE A 80 -5.78 -15.71 0.49
C PHE A 80 -4.67 -14.85 1.09
N ALA A 81 -3.57 -14.61 0.35
CA ALA A 81 -2.48 -13.75 0.78
C ALA A 81 -2.95 -12.31 1.05
N ASN A 82 -3.81 -11.76 0.19
CA ASN A 82 -4.40 -10.44 0.39
C ASN A 82 -5.29 -10.40 1.65
N GLN A 83 -6.15 -11.40 1.85
CA GLN A 83 -7.01 -11.52 3.02
C GLN A 83 -6.19 -11.70 4.31
N LEU A 84 -5.09 -12.45 4.25
CA LEU A 84 -4.17 -12.60 5.39
C LEU A 84 -3.50 -11.26 5.72
N ARG A 85 -2.96 -10.56 4.73
CA ARG A 85 -2.38 -9.22 4.94
C ARG A 85 -3.36 -8.26 5.59
N ASP A 86 -4.59 -8.23 5.07
CA ASP A 86 -5.65 -7.39 5.63
C ASP A 86 -6.02 -7.79 7.06
N MET A 87 -6.03 -9.09 7.37
CA MET A 87 -6.28 -9.59 8.73
C MET A 87 -5.15 -9.21 9.69
N LEU A 88 -3.88 -9.35 9.27
CA LEU A 88 -2.73 -8.93 10.07
C LEU A 88 -2.77 -7.44 10.39
N ALA A 89 -3.08 -6.61 9.38
CA ALA A 89 -3.27 -5.17 9.56
C ALA A 89 -4.42 -4.88 10.54
N ARG A 90 -5.55 -5.56 10.40
CA ARG A 90 -6.70 -5.41 11.30
C ARG A 90 -6.35 -5.76 12.74
N MET A 91 -5.66 -6.89 12.96
CA MET A 91 -5.23 -7.29 14.31
C MET A 91 -4.35 -6.23 14.96
N ASN A 92 -3.44 -5.63 14.19
CA ASN A 92 -2.56 -4.57 14.67
C ASN A 92 -3.34 -3.26 14.94
N GLU A 93 -4.25 -2.85 14.07
CA GLU A 93 -5.06 -1.63 14.23
C GLU A 93 -5.96 -1.66 15.46
N ILE A 94 -6.49 -2.83 15.84
CA ILE A 94 -7.28 -3.00 17.06
C ILE A 94 -6.41 -3.29 18.30
N GLY A 95 -5.10 -3.46 18.13
CA GLY A 95 -4.17 -3.78 19.23
C GLY A 95 -4.29 -5.21 19.74
N ALA A 96 -4.72 -6.17 18.91
CA ALA A 96 -4.82 -7.59 19.28
C ALA A 96 -3.43 -8.20 19.43
N LYS A 97 -2.87 -8.22 20.64
CA LYS A 97 -1.57 -8.83 20.94
C LYS A 97 -1.69 -10.35 21.11
N PRO A 98 -0.62 -11.14 20.84
CA PRO A 98 -0.64 -12.60 21.01
C PRO A 98 -1.12 -13.06 22.40
N GLN A 99 -0.75 -12.35 23.44
CA GLN A 99 -1.17 -12.64 24.81
C GLN A 99 -2.68 -12.57 25.05
N PHE A 100 -3.44 -11.96 24.15
CA PHE A 100 -4.90 -11.85 24.25
C PHE A 100 -5.63 -12.91 23.43
N GLU A 101 -4.93 -13.79 22.71
CA GLU A 101 -5.52 -14.82 21.84
C GLU A 101 -6.60 -15.64 22.56
N ASP A 102 -6.23 -16.30 23.65
CA ASP A 102 -7.17 -17.14 24.41
C ASP A 102 -8.37 -16.37 24.95
N MET A 103 -8.15 -15.12 25.36
CA MET A 103 -9.22 -14.24 25.87
C MET A 103 -10.19 -13.86 24.74
N LEU A 104 -9.68 -13.48 23.56
CA LEU A 104 -10.50 -13.12 22.41
C LEU A 104 -11.29 -14.31 21.91
N ILE A 105 -10.67 -15.48 21.82
CA ILE A 105 -11.32 -16.74 21.42
C ILE A 105 -12.40 -17.15 22.43
N ALA A 106 -12.14 -17.01 23.73
CA ALA A 106 -13.12 -17.31 24.76
C ALA A 106 -14.32 -16.34 24.71
N ARG A 107 -14.06 -15.07 24.43
CA ARG A 107 -15.14 -14.07 24.33
C ARG A 107 -16.00 -14.28 23.08
N ALA A 108 -15.41 -14.60 21.94
CA ALA A 108 -16.17 -15.02 20.77
C ALA A 108 -17.07 -16.23 21.04
N ALA A 109 -16.56 -17.17 21.84
CA ALA A 109 -17.30 -18.37 22.25
C ALA A 109 -18.52 -18.08 23.14
N SER A 110 -18.49 -16.99 23.89
CA SER A 110 -19.56 -16.61 24.84
C SER A 110 -20.64 -15.69 24.24
N ARG A 111 -20.57 -15.37 22.93
CA ARG A 111 -21.52 -14.48 22.26
C ARG A 111 -22.89 -15.14 22.14
N ASP A 112 -23.91 -14.56 22.75
CA ASP A 112 -25.27 -15.07 22.70
C ASP A 112 -25.85 -15.02 21.29
N GLY A 113 -26.54 -16.10 20.89
CA GLY A 113 -27.21 -16.20 19.58
C GLY A 113 -26.35 -16.67 18.41
N MET A 114 -25.06 -16.92 18.60
CA MET A 114 -24.20 -17.50 17.55
C MET A 114 -24.37 -19.03 17.50
N LEU A 115 -24.55 -19.57 16.28
CA LEU A 115 -24.59 -21.03 16.05
C LEU A 115 -23.25 -21.68 16.43
N ASP A 116 -23.29 -22.88 16.99
CA ASP A 116 -22.08 -23.58 17.43
C ASP A 116 -21.06 -23.84 16.31
N GLU A 117 -21.54 -24.13 15.11
CA GLU A 117 -20.70 -24.31 13.92
C GLU A 117 -19.96 -23.03 13.52
N ARG A 118 -20.65 -21.88 13.52
CA ARG A 118 -20.03 -20.57 13.25
C ARG A 118 -19.01 -20.22 14.32
N ARG A 119 -19.31 -20.53 15.58
CA ARG A 119 -18.42 -20.31 16.72
C ARG A 119 -17.12 -21.12 16.61
N GLU A 120 -17.22 -22.39 16.24
CA GLU A 120 -16.06 -23.25 16.06
C GLU A 120 -15.21 -22.83 14.85
N ARG A 121 -15.87 -22.45 13.77
CA ARG A 121 -15.21 -21.89 12.59
C ARG A 121 -14.43 -20.62 12.95
N LEU A 122 -15.04 -19.69 13.67
CA LEU A 122 -14.39 -18.44 14.11
C LEU A 122 -13.17 -18.70 15.01
N ARG A 123 -13.26 -19.67 15.92
CA ARG A 123 -12.13 -20.11 16.72
C ARG A 123 -10.96 -20.60 15.88
N THR A 124 -11.24 -21.43 14.90
CA THR A 124 -10.22 -21.96 13.98
C THR A 124 -9.61 -20.85 13.15
N GLN A 125 -10.42 -19.93 12.63
CA GLN A 125 -9.97 -18.78 11.86
C GLN A 125 -9.01 -17.88 12.67
N TRP A 126 -9.37 -17.54 13.90
CA TRP A 126 -8.54 -16.67 14.73
C TRP A 126 -7.26 -17.35 15.19
N ARG A 127 -7.31 -18.64 15.60
CA ARG A 127 -6.08 -19.40 15.90
C ARG A 127 -5.14 -19.45 14.70
N LEU A 128 -5.70 -19.70 13.51
CA LEU A 128 -4.91 -19.66 12.28
C LEU A 128 -4.30 -18.30 12.02
N ALA A 129 -5.06 -17.21 12.20
CA ALA A 129 -4.55 -15.86 12.01
C ALA A 129 -3.43 -15.50 13.00
N PHE A 130 -3.55 -15.90 14.26
CA PHE A 130 -2.49 -15.70 15.27
C PHE A 130 -1.25 -16.53 14.97
N ALA A 131 -1.41 -17.79 14.56
CA ALA A 131 -0.28 -18.67 14.19
C ALA A 131 0.47 -18.11 12.97
N LEU A 132 -0.25 -17.78 11.90
CA LEU A 132 0.37 -17.18 10.70
C LEU A 132 1.01 -15.82 10.98
N ARG A 133 0.47 -15.04 11.91
CA ARG A 133 1.11 -13.78 12.34
C ARG A 133 2.45 -14.02 13.02
N GLU A 134 2.54 -15.02 13.90
CA GLU A 134 3.81 -15.35 14.54
C GLU A 134 4.85 -15.80 13.53
N GLU A 135 4.47 -16.68 12.61
CA GLU A 135 5.33 -17.13 11.52
C GLU A 135 5.73 -16.00 10.57
N TYR A 136 4.80 -15.08 10.25
CA TYR A 136 5.10 -13.89 9.47
C TYR A 136 6.15 -13.00 10.15
N ASN A 137 6.00 -12.74 11.45
CA ASN A 137 6.97 -11.96 12.21
C ASN A 137 8.33 -12.67 12.32
N GLU A 138 8.35 -14.00 12.42
CA GLU A 138 9.60 -14.77 12.40
C GLU A 138 10.24 -14.74 11.01
N ALA A 139 9.45 -14.86 9.95
CA ALA A 139 9.93 -14.75 8.58
C ALA A 139 10.54 -13.37 8.29
N ILE A 140 9.98 -12.29 8.84
CA ILE A 140 10.61 -10.96 8.78
C ILE A 140 11.98 -10.98 9.46
N ARG A 141 12.06 -11.46 10.69
CA ARG A 141 13.31 -11.50 11.46
C ARG A 141 14.40 -12.33 10.78
N SER A 142 14.02 -13.48 10.24
CA SER A 142 14.96 -14.37 9.54
C SER A 142 15.38 -13.84 8.17
N SER A 143 14.49 -13.12 7.47
CA SER A 143 14.79 -12.55 6.16
C SER A 143 15.67 -11.30 6.22
N TYR A 144 15.67 -10.60 7.35
CA TYR A 144 16.45 -9.36 7.53
C TYR A 144 17.27 -9.40 8.83
N PRO A 145 18.25 -10.31 8.94
CA PRO A 145 19.05 -10.45 10.15
C PRO A 145 19.82 -9.16 10.44
N GLY A 146 19.76 -8.71 11.69
CA GLY A 146 20.41 -7.47 12.11
C GLY A 146 19.66 -6.18 11.76
N GLU A 147 18.57 -6.23 11.03
CA GLU A 147 17.69 -5.09 10.76
C GLU A 147 16.42 -5.16 11.64
N TYR A 148 15.82 -4.01 11.86
CA TYR A 148 14.53 -3.92 12.51
C TYR A 148 13.46 -3.52 11.50
N ARG A 149 12.85 -4.54 10.91
CA ARG A 149 11.80 -4.40 9.89
C ARG A 149 10.43 -4.71 10.47
N LEU A 150 9.44 -3.92 10.06
CA LEU A 150 8.06 -4.07 10.50
C LEU A 150 7.10 -3.56 9.42
N ASP A 151 5.87 -4.05 9.42
CA ASP A 151 4.84 -3.44 8.59
C ASP A 151 4.28 -2.15 9.22
N ALA A 152 3.65 -1.31 8.41
CA ALA A 152 3.14 -0.02 8.85
C ALA A 152 2.04 -0.14 9.93
N SER A 153 1.32 -1.26 9.99
CA SER A 153 0.27 -1.47 10.99
C SER A 153 0.84 -1.84 12.36
N GLN A 154 1.99 -2.55 12.41
CA GLN A 154 2.68 -2.91 13.64
C GLN A 154 3.33 -1.71 14.34
N LEU A 155 3.64 -0.67 13.58
CA LEU A 155 4.35 0.53 14.06
C LEU A 155 3.71 1.17 15.30
N MET A 156 2.37 1.23 15.34
CA MET A 156 1.66 1.83 16.49
C MET A 156 1.85 1.03 17.78
N ILE A 157 1.88 -0.29 17.66
CA ILE A 157 2.07 -1.20 18.79
C ILE A 157 3.48 -1.04 19.34
N ASP A 158 4.49 -1.12 18.46
CA ASP A 158 5.89 -1.04 18.85
C ASP A 158 6.26 0.34 19.39
N ALA A 159 5.73 1.40 18.78
CA ALA A 159 5.89 2.76 19.30
C ALA A 159 5.28 2.93 20.69
N THR A 160 4.10 2.34 20.94
CA THR A 160 3.44 2.38 22.26
C THR A 160 4.31 1.70 23.33
N GLU A 161 4.91 0.57 23.00
CA GLU A 161 5.82 -0.15 23.92
C GLU A 161 7.11 0.65 24.17
N ALA A 162 7.60 1.34 23.14
CA ALA A 162 8.81 2.16 23.23
C ALA A 162 8.63 3.46 24.01
N VAL A 163 7.41 3.95 24.24
CA VAL A 163 7.14 5.24 24.92
C VAL A 163 7.86 5.34 26.27
N SER A 164 7.94 4.24 27.03
CA SER A 164 8.62 4.22 28.33
C SER A 164 10.12 4.55 28.25
N GLY A 165 10.76 4.27 27.12
CA GLY A 165 12.20 4.49 26.87
C GLY A 165 12.54 5.86 26.29
N ILE A 166 11.55 6.71 25.99
CA ILE A 166 11.79 8.02 25.38
C ILE A 166 12.44 8.99 26.38
N GLN A 167 13.43 9.74 25.91
CA GLN A 167 14.03 10.83 26.69
C GLN A 167 13.12 12.06 26.72
N GLU A 168 13.13 12.82 27.81
CA GLU A 168 12.27 14.01 27.95
C GLU A 168 12.50 15.05 26.84
N ALA A 169 13.70 15.14 26.30
CA ALA A 169 14.02 16.06 25.22
C ALA A 169 13.34 15.72 23.88
N ASP A 170 12.98 14.44 23.69
CA ASP A 170 12.39 13.94 22.46
C ASP A 170 10.85 13.88 22.52
N ILE A 171 10.27 14.24 23.65
CA ILE A 171 8.81 14.24 23.84
C ILE A 171 8.25 15.63 23.66
N ALA A 172 7.21 15.75 22.83
CA ALA A 172 6.45 16.97 22.71
C ALA A 172 5.70 17.29 24.02
N ASN A 173 5.72 18.53 24.47
CA ASN A 173 4.99 18.95 25.67
C ASN A 173 3.47 18.88 25.50
N MET A 174 2.99 18.98 24.28
CA MET A 174 1.57 18.98 23.93
C MET A 174 1.37 18.42 22.52
N LEU A 175 0.33 17.60 22.35
CA LEU A 175 -0.16 17.13 21.06
C LEU A 175 -1.60 17.61 20.87
N ILE A 176 -1.88 18.16 19.69
CA ILE A 176 -3.23 18.45 19.23
C ILE A 176 -3.57 17.40 18.19
N VAL A 177 -4.59 16.60 18.46
CA VAL A 177 -5.07 15.54 17.57
C VAL A 177 -6.40 16.00 16.99
N ASP A 178 -6.38 16.30 15.71
CA ASP A 178 -7.59 16.60 14.93
C ASP A 178 -8.17 15.30 14.36
N ASP A 179 -9.44 15.29 14.03
CA ASP A 179 -10.18 14.12 13.56
C ASP A 179 -10.00 12.88 14.49
N PHE A 180 -10.07 13.13 15.81
CA PHE A 180 -9.89 12.07 16.81
C PHE A 180 -10.86 10.90 16.62
N GLN A 181 -12.04 11.12 16.04
CA GLN A 181 -13.03 10.09 15.70
C GLN A 181 -12.47 9.03 14.73
N ASP A 182 -11.43 9.35 13.95
CA ASP A 182 -10.81 8.45 12.99
C ASP A 182 -9.55 7.73 13.53
N THR A 183 -9.24 7.91 14.80
CA THR A 183 -8.14 7.23 15.47
C THR A 183 -8.46 5.73 15.66
N THR A 184 -7.48 4.86 15.41
CA THR A 184 -7.61 3.42 15.70
C THR A 184 -7.40 3.12 17.19
N LEU A 185 -7.77 1.91 17.65
CA LEU A 185 -7.52 1.50 19.04
C LEU A 185 -6.03 1.47 19.38
N ALA A 186 -5.17 1.02 18.44
CA ALA A 186 -3.73 1.07 18.63
C ALA A 186 -3.20 2.51 18.70
N GLY A 187 -3.76 3.41 17.86
CA GLY A 187 -3.45 4.84 17.94
C GLY A 187 -3.87 5.47 19.27
N PHE A 188 -5.03 5.10 19.78
CA PHE A 188 -5.48 5.53 21.11
C PHE A 188 -4.54 5.06 22.22
N ALA A 189 -4.09 3.80 22.17
CA ALA A 189 -3.13 3.26 23.13
C ALA A 189 -1.80 4.03 23.14
N LEU A 190 -1.33 4.48 21.95
CA LEU A 190 -0.15 5.34 21.86
C LEU A 190 -0.40 6.70 22.52
N LEU A 191 -1.54 7.33 22.27
CA LEU A 191 -1.90 8.62 22.88
C LEU A 191 -2.01 8.49 24.42
N GLU A 192 -2.60 7.40 24.90
CA GLU A 192 -2.70 7.11 26.34
C GLU A 192 -1.31 6.96 26.97
N ALA A 193 -0.41 6.17 26.34
CA ALA A 193 0.96 6.00 26.84
C ALA A 193 1.73 7.33 26.85
N LEU A 194 1.55 8.18 25.85
CA LEU A 194 2.14 9.52 25.83
C LEU A 194 1.56 10.43 26.92
N HIS A 195 0.25 10.35 27.17
CA HIS A 195 -0.40 11.06 28.27
C HIS A 195 0.15 10.65 29.63
N GLU A 196 0.32 9.35 29.87
CA GLU A 196 0.94 8.81 31.09
C GLU A 196 2.38 9.31 31.30
N ARG A 197 3.09 9.61 30.21
CA ARG A 197 4.43 10.24 30.22
C ARG A 197 4.40 11.76 30.43
N GLY A 198 3.20 12.36 30.62
CA GLY A 198 3.02 13.77 30.89
C GLY A 198 2.77 14.65 29.69
N VAL A 199 2.58 14.09 28.50
CA VAL A 199 2.17 14.86 27.31
C VAL A 199 0.74 15.36 27.49
N ARG A 200 0.54 16.67 27.32
CA ARG A 200 -0.81 17.24 27.31
C ARG A 200 -1.48 16.95 25.97
N LEU A 201 -2.71 16.46 26.00
CA LEU A 201 -3.47 16.14 24.80
C LEU A 201 -4.63 17.11 24.66
N LEU A 202 -4.84 17.62 23.44
CA LEU A 202 -6.07 18.24 22.99
C LEU A 202 -6.62 17.39 21.87
N LEU A 203 -7.73 16.67 22.14
CA LEU A 203 -8.39 15.78 21.20
C LEU A 203 -9.59 16.50 20.63
N VAL A 204 -9.61 16.71 19.33
CA VAL A 204 -10.65 17.44 18.60
C VAL A 204 -11.32 16.48 17.62
N GLY A 205 -12.64 16.49 17.56
CA GLY A 205 -13.34 15.64 16.60
C GLY A 205 -14.85 15.60 16.82
N ASN A 206 -15.54 15.02 15.83
CA ASN A 206 -16.97 14.78 15.88
C ASN A 206 -17.26 13.30 15.62
N PRO A 207 -17.82 12.54 16.57
CA PRO A 207 -18.11 11.11 16.40
C PRO A 207 -18.98 10.79 15.17
N ASP A 208 -19.87 11.70 14.77
CA ASP A 208 -20.77 11.51 13.63
C ASP A 208 -20.11 11.73 12.27
N GLU A 209 -18.88 12.22 12.25
CA GLU A 209 -18.09 12.46 11.03
C GLU A 209 -17.02 11.37 10.78
N ALA A 210 -17.09 10.25 11.50
CA ALA A 210 -16.12 9.18 11.37
C ALA A 210 -16.18 8.51 9.97
N VAL A 211 -15.05 8.46 9.30
CA VAL A 211 -14.89 7.87 7.95
C VAL A 211 -13.91 6.71 7.92
N GLN A 212 -13.28 6.35 9.05
CA GLN A 212 -12.28 5.27 9.17
C GLN A 212 -12.76 4.08 10.03
N THR A 213 -14.07 3.93 10.24
CA THR A 213 -14.63 2.82 11.04
C THR A 213 -14.24 1.45 10.47
N PHE A 214 -14.10 1.34 9.15
CA PHE A 214 -13.63 0.13 8.49
C PHE A 214 -12.18 -0.25 8.81
N ARG A 215 -11.38 0.68 9.36
CA ARG A 215 -10.01 0.46 9.85
C ARG A 215 -9.92 0.27 11.36
N GLY A 216 -11.06 0.12 12.05
CA GLY A 216 -11.05 -0.11 13.49
C GLY A 216 -11.06 1.15 14.34
N SER A 217 -11.55 2.27 13.80
CA SER A 217 -11.95 3.39 14.65
C SER A 217 -13.33 3.10 15.26
N TYR A 218 -13.44 3.43 16.53
CA TYR A 218 -14.68 3.29 17.31
C TYR A 218 -14.94 4.63 18.03
N PRO A 219 -15.45 5.64 17.32
CA PRO A 219 -15.44 7.01 17.80
C PRO A 219 -16.11 7.18 19.15
N GLU A 220 -17.31 6.66 19.36
CA GLU A 220 -18.03 6.78 20.63
C GLU A 220 -17.27 6.16 21.79
N TYR A 221 -16.73 4.97 21.57
CA TYR A 221 -15.90 4.25 22.54
C TYR A 221 -14.65 5.07 22.89
N LEU A 222 -13.94 5.61 21.88
CA LEU A 222 -12.69 6.35 22.08
C LEU A 222 -12.90 7.65 22.86
N PHE A 223 -13.95 8.42 22.55
CA PHE A 223 -14.28 9.63 23.30
C PHE A 223 -14.61 9.32 24.76
N ASN A 224 -15.30 8.22 25.02
CA ASN A 224 -15.57 7.77 26.38
C ASN A 224 -14.30 7.28 27.10
N GLN A 225 -13.44 6.50 26.41
CA GLN A 225 -12.18 6.05 26.98
C GLN A 225 -11.23 7.22 27.31
N ALA A 226 -11.22 8.27 26.49
CA ALA A 226 -10.46 9.48 26.80
C ALA A 226 -10.91 10.11 28.12
N GLN A 227 -12.21 10.15 28.40
CA GLN A 227 -12.73 10.65 29.69
C GLN A 227 -12.42 9.72 30.85
N THR A 228 -12.64 8.41 30.68
CA THR A 228 -12.55 7.43 31.79
C THR A 228 -11.13 7.03 32.11
N ARG A 229 -10.25 6.88 31.13
CA ARG A 229 -8.86 6.40 31.32
C ARG A 229 -7.85 7.54 31.43
N MET A 230 -8.00 8.61 30.64
CA MET A 230 -7.09 9.75 30.66
C MET A 230 -7.60 10.90 31.54
N GLY A 231 -8.83 10.83 32.06
CA GLY A 231 -9.45 11.92 32.82
C GLY A 231 -9.72 13.17 31.98
N ALA A 232 -9.90 12.99 30.69
CA ALA A 232 -10.13 14.09 29.77
C ALA A 232 -11.44 14.83 30.12
N ARG A 233 -11.39 16.16 30.09
CA ARG A 233 -12.58 17.00 30.22
C ARG A 233 -13.21 17.16 28.83
N LEU A 234 -14.48 16.78 28.72
CA LEU A 234 -15.26 17.00 27.52
C LEU A 234 -15.78 18.44 27.47
N GLU A 235 -15.39 19.17 26.43
CA GLU A 235 -15.92 20.47 26.10
C GLU A 235 -16.71 20.35 24.78
N ARG A 236 -17.99 20.72 24.82
CA ARG A 236 -18.80 20.82 23.61
C ARG A 236 -18.73 22.23 23.07
N ILE A 237 -18.44 22.36 21.78
CA ILE A 237 -18.48 23.61 21.08
C ILE A 237 -19.94 23.79 20.62
N GLU A 238 -20.74 24.48 21.41
CA GLU A 238 -22.08 24.83 21.02
C GLU A 238 -22.08 26.00 20.02
N GLY A 239 -22.94 25.95 19.01
CA GLY A 239 -23.20 27.09 18.13
C GLY A 239 -22.35 27.21 16.87
N LEU A 240 -21.51 26.21 16.51
CA LEU A 240 -21.09 26.06 15.14
C LEU A 240 -22.22 25.42 14.28
N GLN A 241 -23.42 25.97 14.39
CA GLN A 241 -24.31 25.95 13.25
C GLN A 241 -23.54 26.68 12.16
N THR A 242 -23.21 25.94 11.11
CA THR A 242 -22.53 26.47 9.93
C THR A 242 -23.46 27.54 9.32
N ALA A 243 -23.40 28.77 9.86
CA ALA A 243 -23.84 29.93 9.13
C ALA A 243 -22.91 29.98 7.91
N HIS A 244 -23.42 29.60 6.76
CA HIS A 244 -22.78 29.94 5.52
C HIS A 244 -22.56 31.44 5.50
N GLU A 245 -21.33 31.89 5.33
CA GLU A 245 -20.98 33.30 5.09
C GLU A 245 -21.58 33.81 3.77
N GLY A 246 -22.81 33.52 3.49
CA GLY A 246 -23.54 33.93 2.31
C GLY A 246 -25.05 34.04 2.54
N ASP A 247 -25.56 33.49 3.63
CA ASP A 247 -26.94 33.68 4.01
C ASP A 247 -27.07 35.05 4.65
N THR A 248 -27.40 36.04 3.83
CA THR A 248 -27.83 37.35 4.29
C THR A 248 -28.90 37.17 5.37
N ALA A 249 -28.65 37.84 6.50
CA ALA A 249 -29.43 37.85 7.73
C ALA A 249 -30.91 38.30 7.54
N GLN A 250 -31.66 37.71 6.62
CA GLN A 250 -33.05 38.05 6.34
C GLN A 250 -34.07 36.94 6.60
N THR A 251 -33.65 35.74 7.05
CA THR A 251 -34.60 34.65 7.31
C THR A 251 -34.81 34.31 8.79
N VAL A 252 -34.32 35.10 9.71
CA VAL A 252 -34.50 34.87 11.16
C VAL A 252 -35.54 35.83 11.76
N SER A 253 -36.70 35.95 11.17
CA SER A 253 -37.81 36.60 11.86
C SER A 253 -39.18 36.07 11.47
N ASN A 254 -39.38 34.77 11.64
CA ASN A 254 -40.75 34.29 11.82
C ASN A 254 -40.76 33.28 12.99
N GLN A 255 -41.21 33.81 14.12
CA GLN A 255 -41.64 33.03 15.27
C GLN A 255 -42.74 32.08 14.86
N GLN A 256 -42.37 30.84 14.58
CA GLN A 256 -43.19 29.64 14.75
C GLN A 256 -42.44 28.44 14.22
N GLY A 257 -41.84 27.67 15.12
CA GLY A 257 -41.25 26.37 14.84
C GLY A 257 -39.89 26.50 14.13
N VAL A 258 -38.79 26.28 14.83
CA VAL A 258 -37.46 26.17 14.25
C VAL A 258 -37.43 24.92 13.33
N HIS A 259 -37.91 25.08 12.11
CA HIS A 259 -37.67 24.12 11.06
C HIS A 259 -36.28 24.44 10.47
N GLY A 260 -35.28 23.64 10.79
CA GLY A 260 -34.04 23.62 10.03
C GLY A 260 -34.36 23.41 8.55
N ASP A 261 -33.44 23.81 7.66
CA ASP A 261 -33.58 23.52 6.24
C ASP A 261 -33.71 21.99 5.99
N TYR A 262 -34.22 21.62 4.84
CA TYR A 262 -34.45 20.21 4.51
C TYR A 262 -33.15 19.40 4.57
N ARG A 263 -32.01 19.98 4.22
CA ARG A 263 -30.68 19.41 4.35
C ARG A 263 -30.34 19.05 5.81
N THR A 264 -30.60 19.95 6.75
CA THR A 264 -30.39 19.70 8.19
C THR A 264 -31.28 18.56 8.67
N LEU A 265 -32.50 18.46 8.20
CA LEU A 265 -33.42 17.36 8.51
C LEU A 265 -32.86 16.02 8.02
N VAL A 266 -32.36 15.96 6.77
CA VAL A 266 -31.77 14.76 6.20
C VAL A 266 -30.50 14.35 6.95
N ALA A 267 -29.59 15.31 7.22
CA ALA A 267 -28.39 15.08 7.98
C ALA A 267 -28.66 14.53 9.38
N THR A 268 -29.66 15.11 10.08
CA THR A 268 -30.08 14.63 11.40
C THR A 268 -30.60 13.19 11.34
N ARG A 269 -31.37 12.83 10.31
CA ARG A 269 -31.85 11.45 10.14
C ARG A 269 -30.75 10.47 9.84
N VAL A 270 -29.76 10.87 9.05
CA VAL A 270 -28.57 10.06 8.79
C VAL A 270 -27.79 9.83 10.08
N SER A 271 -27.50 10.87 10.86
CA SER A 271 -26.83 10.75 12.16
C SER A 271 -27.53 9.81 13.11
N LEU A 272 -28.87 9.88 13.16
CA LEU A 272 -29.69 9.00 14.02
C LEU A 272 -29.70 7.54 13.55
N SER A 273 -29.46 7.27 12.28
CA SER A 273 -29.40 5.92 11.72
C SER A 273 -28.01 5.28 11.85
N ILE A 274 -26.99 6.04 12.25
CA ILE A 274 -25.65 5.49 12.54
C ILE A 274 -25.80 4.57 13.75
N ALA A 275 -25.51 3.28 13.54
CA ALA A 275 -25.59 2.28 14.60
C ALA A 275 -24.66 2.67 15.75
N SER A 276 -25.23 2.83 16.93
CA SER A 276 -24.43 2.89 18.14
C SER A 276 -23.93 1.50 18.45
N THR A 277 -22.66 1.37 18.82
CA THR A 277 -22.16 0.16 19.45
C THR A 277 -22.86 0.02 20.79
N GLU A 278 -23.92 -0.77 20.87
CA GLU A 278 -24.60 -1.10 22.11
C GLU A 278 -23.68 -1.95 22.99
N SER A 279 -22.75 -1.29 23.65
CA SER A 279 -22.16 -1.81 24.87
C SER A 279 -23.04 -1.30 26.00
N THR A 280 -23.77 -2.20 26.63
CA THR A 280 -24.67 -1.91 27.75
C THR A 280 -23.97 -1.30 28.96
N ASP A 281 -22.65 -1.32 29.02
CA ASP A 281 -21.82 -0.89 30.15
C ASP A 281 -21.18 0.50 29.97
N VAL A 282 -21.31 1.12 28.80
CA VAL A 282 -20.66 2.40 28.49
C VAL A 282 -21.72 3.40 28.02
N PRO A 283 -22.00 4.47 28.82
CA PRO A 283 -22.91 5.50 28.36
C PRO A 283 -22.35 6.18 27.10
N LEU A 284 -23.10 6.07 26.02
CA LEU A 284 -22.76 6.75 24.77
C LEU A 284 -22.71 8.25 25.01
N PRO A 285 -21.73 8.98 24.45
CA PRO A 285 -21.76 10.43 24.45
C PRO A 285 -23.05 10.88 23.76
N ASP A 286 -23.70 11.90 24.33
CA ASP A 286 -24.85 12.52 23.67
C ASP A 286 -24.39 13.01 22.30
N ARG A 287 -24.96 12.49 21.25
CA ARG A 287 -24.66 12.94 19.88
C ARG A 287 -25.32 14.29 19.67
N PRO A 288 -24.61 15.26 19.04
CA PRO A 288 -25.31 16.41 18.48
C PRO A 288 -26.35 15.89 17.49
N GLY A 289 -27.59 16.15 17.71
CA GLY A 289 -28.63 15.67 16.82
C GLY A 289 -29.53 14.55 17.35
N LYS A 290 -29.42 14.17 18.62
CA LYS A 290 -30.46 13.35 19.25
C LYS A 290 -31.82 13.99 19.09
N MET A 291 -32.80 13.15 18.72
CA MET A 291 -34.19 13.55 18.41
C MET A 291 -34.85 14.43 19.45
N SER A 292 -34.46 14.38 20.73
CA SER A 292 -35.02 15.20 21.80
C SER A 292 -34.66 16.70 21.70
N ASP A 293 -33.55 17.02 21.03
CA ASP A 293 -32.96 18.36 21.08
C ASP A 293 -32.93 19.06 19.72
N MET A 294 -33.34 18.37 18.64
CA MET A 294 -33.35 18.93 17.29
C MET A 294 -34.75 19.07 16.70
N PRO A 295 -35.01 20.20 16.03
CA PRO A 295 -36.29 20.43 15.34
C PRO A 295 -36.57 19.42 14.22
N GLY A 296 -35.50 18.82 13.62
CA GLY A 296 -35.62 17.80 12.58
C GLY A 296 -35.96 16.42 13.08
N ALA A 297 -35.96 16.21 14.37
CA ALA A 297 -36.36 14.98 15.03
C ALA A 297 -37.88 14.76 15.06
N MET A 298 -38.64 15.58 14.36
CA MET A 298 -40.08 15.36 14.26
C MET A 298 -40.37 13.99 13.64
N PRO A 299 -41.15 13.15 14.31
CA PRO A 299 -41.65 11.93 13.71
C PRO A 299 -42.26 12.24 12.34
N ILE A 300 -42.10 11.34 11.38
CA ILE A 300 -42.75 11.48 10.05
C ILE A 300 -44.24 11.80 10.19
N GLU A 301 -44.85 11.38 11.30
CA GLU A 301 -46.23 11.62 11.68
C GLU A 301 -46.59 13.07 11.92
N THR A 302 -45.64 13.92 12.20
CA THR A 302 -45.87 15.36 12.46
C THR A 302 -45.59 16.28 11.28
N LEU A 303 -45.14 15.72 10.12
CA LEU A 303 -45.00 16.47 8.89
C LEU A 303 -46.37 16.90 8.37
N PRO A 304 -46.51 18.13 7.84
CA PRO A 304 -47.76 18.57 7.24
C PRO A 304 -48.21 17.58 6.14
N ALA A 305 -49.47 17.24 6.10
CA ALA A 305 -50.03 16.45 5.01
C ALA A 305 -50.46 17.42 3.89
N ASP A 306 -50.32 17.01 2.63
CA ASP A 306 -50.92 17.72 1.51
C ASP A 306 -52.44 17.55 1.50
N ASP A 307 -53.15 18.20 0.57
CA ASP A 307 -54.61 18.12 0.41
C ASP A 307 -55.13 16.71 0.17
N THR A 308 -54.25 15.74 -0.17
CA THR A 308 -54.57 14.33 -0.35
C THR A 308 -54.34 13.51 0.92
N GLY A 309 -53.85 14.13 2.01
CA GLY A 309 -53.46 13.45 3.23
C GLY A 309 -52.06 12.84 3.19
N ALA A 310 -51.34 12.96 2.08
CA ALA A 310 -49.93 12.57 2.00
C ALA A 310 -49.07 13.58 2.74
N ARG A 311 -48.09 13.08 3.47
CA ARG A 311 -47.18 13.97 4.21
C ARG A 311 -46.15 14.53 3.24
N VAL A 312 -46.18 15.86 3.06
CA VAL A 312 -45.24 16.56 2.19
C VAL A 312 -44.10 17.10 3.04
N THR A 313 -42.89 16.70 2.73
CA THR A 313 -41.73 17.40 3.24
C THR A 313 -41.53 18.64 2.39
N PRO A 314 -41.47 19.85 2.98
CA PRO A 314 -41.25 21.05 2.19
C PRO A 314 -39.87 20.94 1.54
N ALA A 315 -39.85 20.76 0.23
CA ALA A 315 -38.63 20.82 -0.56
C ALA A 315 -38.21 22.29 -0.69
N ASP A 316 -37.14 22.66 -0.02
CA ASP A 316 -36.56 24.01 -0.10
C ASP A 316 -35.48 24.11 -1.18
N GLY A 317 -35.27 23.04 -1.96
CA GLY A 317 -34.24 22.96 -3.00
C GLY A 317 -32.83 22.71 -2.46
N SER A 318 -32.66 22.52 -1.15
CA SER A 318 -31.37 22.22 -0.56
C SER A 318 -30.91 20.78 -0.82
N VAL A 319 -31.85 19.86 -1.10
CA VAL A 319 -31.58 18.46 -1.47
C VAL A 319 -32.47 18.08 -2.65
N GLU A 320 -31.85 17.62 -3.73
CA GLU A 320 -32.53 17.03 -4.89
C GLU A 320 -32.20 15.56 -4.97
N THR A 321 -33.18 14.75 -5.38
CA THR A 321 -32.98 13.32 -5.63
C THR A 321 -33.41 12.96 -7.04
N ALA A 322 -32.70 12.03 -7.68
CA ALA A 322 -33.04 11.54 -9.01
C ALA A 322 -32.88 10.00 -9.02
N LEU A 323 -33.69 9.34 -9.86
CA LEU A 323 -33.64 7.90 -10.08
C LEU A 323 -33.31 7.65 -11.53
N TYR A 324 -32.36 6.75 -11.77
CA TYR A 324 -31.85 6.41 -13.08
C TYR A 324 -32.05 4.93 -13.39
N ARG A 325 -32.11 4.58 -14.68
CA ARG A 325 -32.26 3.20 -15.13
C ARG A 325 -30.92 2.48 -15.21
N SER A 326 -29.84 3.24 -15.33
CA SER A 326 -28.48 2.71 -15.42
C SER A 326 -27.47 3.70 -14.86
N SER A 327 -26.29 3.21 -14.51
CA SER A 327 -25.14 4.02 -14.07
C SER A 327 -24.64 4.97 -15.18
N SER A 328 -24.82 4.60 -16.45
CA SER A 328 -24.50 5.50 -17.57
C SER A 328 -25.43 6.71 -17.62
N GLU A 329 -26.74 6.51 -17.43
CA GLU A 329 -27.73 7.58 -17.42
C GLU A 329 -27.46 8.53 -16.24
N GLU A 330 -27.14 7.99 -15.05
CA GLU A 330 -26.75 8.79 -13.90
C GLU A 330 -25.48 9.60 -14.17
N LEU A 331 -24.45 8.97 -14.73
CA LEU A 331 -23.19 9.64 -15.07
C LEU A 331 -23.42 10.81 -16.04
N ASP A 332 -24.20 10.59 -17.09
CA ASP A 332 -24.50 11.61 -18.10
C ASP A 332 -25.31 12.76 -17.50
N ASP A 333 -26.31 12.50 -16.65
CA ASP A 333 -27.13 13.53 -16.00
C ASP A 333 -26.33 14.37 -15.00
N VAL A 334 -25.50 13.72 -14.17
CA VAL A 334 -24.65 14.44 -13.21
C VAL A 334 -23.65 15.35 -13.94
N VAL A 335 -23.02 14.85 -15.00
CA VAL A 335 -22.09 15.64 -15.82
C VAL A 335 -22.83 16.81 -16.48
N TRP A 336 -24.03 16.58 -17.02
CA TRP A 336 -24.86 17.62 -17.60
C TRP A 336 -25.27 18.68 -16.55
N LYS A 337 -25.66 18.27 -15.35
CA LYS A 337 -26.00 19.18 -14.24
C LYS A 337 -24.81 20.04 -13.84
N ILE A 338 -23.63 19.46 -13.67
CA ILE A 338 -22.40 20.20 -13.35
C ILE A 338 -22.12 21.28 -14.40
N LYS A 339 -22.23 20.93 -15.71
CA LYS A 339 -22.04 21.88 -16.79
C LYS A 339 -23.12 22.97 -16.80
N THR A 340 -24.35 22.60 -16.53
CA THR A 340 -25.51 23.53 -16.46
C THR A 340 -25.34 24.52 -15.31
N GLU A 341 -24.91 24.06 -14.13
CA GLU A 341 -24.63 24.94 -13.00
C GLU A 341 -23.56 25.99 -13.32
N HIS A 342 -22.50 25.57 -13.99
CA HIS A 342 -21.44 26.46 -14.39
C HIS A 342 -21.89 27.45 -15.48
N LEU A 343 -22.48 26.94 -16.57
CA LEU A 343 -22.77 27.72 -17.77
C LEU A 343 -24.00 28.63 -17.61
N GLN A 344 -25.03 28.14 -16.93
CA GLN A 344 -26.32 28.88 -16.80
C GLN A 344 -26.43 29.63 -15.48
N ARG A 345 -25.88 29.07 -14.37
CA ARG A 345 -25.97 29.68 -13.05
C ARG A 345 -24.67 30.35 -12.60
N SER A 346 -23.66 30.38 -13.50
CA SER A 346 -22.35 31.01 -13.24
C SER A 346 -21.67 30.51 -11.96
N ARG A 347 -21.97 29.26 -11.54
CA ARG A 347 -21.33 28.66 -10.39
C ARG A 347 -19.87 28.33 -10.73
N VAL A 348 -18.95 28.69 -9.85
CA VAL A 348 -17.53 28.42 -10.06
C VAL A 348 -17.26 26.91 -9.86
N TRP A 349 -16.30 26.37 -10.61
CA TRP A 349 -15.99 24.94 -10.57
C TRP A 349 -15.56 24.47 -9.16
N ASN A 350 -14.86 25.33 -8.40
CA ASN A 350 -14.42 25.02 -7.05
C ASN A 350 -15.57 24.85 -6.01
N ASP A 351 -16.76 25.34 -6.33
CA ASP A 351 -17.94 25.22 -5.48
C ASP A 351 -18.65 23.87 -5.63
N MET A 352 -18.17 23.01 -6.54
CA MET A 352 -18.83 21.77 -6.88
C MET A 352 -17.94 20.56 -6.56
N ALA A 353 -18.56 19.51 -6.00
CA ALA A 353 -17.90 18.24 -5.76
C ALA A 353 -18.77 17.05 -6.14
N VAL A 354 -18.13 15.97 -6.55
CA VAL A 354 -18.72 14.63 -6.68
C VAL A 354 -18.07 13.74 -5.64
N ILE A 355 -18.87 13.20 -4.73
CA ILE A 355 -18.40 12.30 -3.68
C ILE A 355 -19.00 10.92 -3.95
N ALA A 356 -18.18 9.95 -4.30
CA ALA A 356 -18.61 8.59 -4.59
C ALA A 356 -18.10 7.59 -3.55
N HIS A 357 -18.78 6.46 -3.44
CA HIS A 357 -18.51 5.44 -2.43
C HIS A 357 -17.17 4.72 -2.61
N ASP A 358 -16.62 4.73 -3.83
CA ASP A 358 -15.34 4.10 -4.14
C ASP A 358 -14.52 4.87 -5.19
N ASN A 359 -13.24 4.52 -5.28
CA ASN A 359 -12.31 5.15 -6.20
C ASN A 359 -12.57 4.81 -7.68
N ALA A 360 -13.23 3.70 -7.99
CA ALA A 360 -13.55 3.33 -9.38
C ALA A 360 -14.63 4.25 -9.92
N THR A 361 -15.69 4.49 -9.15
CA THR A 361 -16.76 5.45 -9.47
C THR A 361 -16.20 6.86 -9.57
N VAL A 362 -15.35 7.29 -8.64
CA VAL A 362 -14.66 8.60 -8.69
C VAL A 362 -13.91 8.78 -10.00
N ARG A 363 -13.17 7.76 -10.44
CA ARG A 363 -12.42 7.79 -11.71
C ARG A 363 -13.34 7.87 -12.92
N ALA A 364 -14.40 7.08 -12.96
CA ALA A 364 -15.35 7.07 -14.07
C ALA A 364 -15.98 8.46 -14.29
N PHE A 365 -16.40 9.13 -13.21
CA PHE A 365 -16.89 10.51 -13.28
C PHE A 365 -15.80 11.47 -13.72
N GLY A 366 -14.57 11.32 -13.25
CA GLY A 366 -13.46 12.17 -13.62
C GLY A 366 -13.06 12.05 -15.08
N GLU A 367 -13.00 10.84 -15.60
CA GLU A 367 -12.72 10.60 -17.04
C GLU A 367 -13.79 11.20 -17.92
N ARG A 368 -15.05 11.03 -17.55
CA ARG A 368 -16.18 11.59 -18.31
C ARG A 368 -16.20 13.12 -18.28
N LEU A 369 -16.02 13.74 -17.12
CA LEU A 369 -15.93 15.20 -16.99
C LEU A 369 -14.76 15.77 -17.80
N ARG A 370 -13.58 15.12 -17.72
CA ARG A 370 -12.41 15.52 -18.53
C ARG A 370 -12.64 15.38 -20.03
N ALA A 371 -13.32 14.33 -20.47
CA ALA A 371 -13.68 14.13 -21.86
C ALA A 371 -14.59 15.26 -22.37
N ASP A 372 -15.44 15.79 -21.51
CA ASP A 372 -16.32 16.93 -21.81
C ASP A 372 -15.65 18.30 -21.60
N GLY A 373 -14.36 18.35 -21.29
CA GLY A 373 -13.60 19.58 -21.11
C GLY A 373 -13.78 20.27 -19.76
N VAL A 374 -14.42 19.62 -18.78
CA VAL A 374 -14.57 20.14 -17.43
C VAL A 374 -13.28 19.94 -16.65
N PRO A 375 -12.70 20.99 -16.04
CA PRO A 375 -11.53 20.84 -15.19
C PRO A 375 -11.91 20.06 -13.92
N VAL A 376 -11.14 19.04 -13.58
CA VAL A 376 -11.38 18.20 -12.41
C VAL A 376 -10.14 18.12 -11.53
N ARG A 377 -10.40 18.08 -10.21
CA ARG A 377 -9.40 17.85 -9.17
C ARG A 377 -9.82 16.62 -8.38
N TYR A 378 -8.90 15.69 -8.23
CA TYR A 378 -9.11 14.57 -7.34
C TYR A 378 -8.57 14.91 -5.95
N SER A 379 -9.41 14.89 -4.94
CA SER A 379 -9.03 15.23 -3.56
C SER A 379 -8.73 14.01 -2.69
N SER A 380 -9.23 12.84 -3.08
CA SER A 380 -8.88 11.55 -2.45
C SER A 380 -8.12 10.64 -3.41
N VAL A 381 -7.98 11.06 -4.66
CA VAL A 381 -7.38 10.30 -5.77
C VAL A 381 -6.12 11.00 -6.30
N THR A 382 -5.70 12.14 -5.77
CA THR A 382 -4.28 12.47 -5.75
C THR A 382 -3.67 11.37 -4.92
N ARG A 383 -3.07 10.42 -5.62
CA ARG A 383 -2.38 9.32 -4.95
C ARG A 383 -1.45 9.96 -3.91
N PRO A 384 -1.47 9.53 -2.66
CA PRO A 384 -0.39 9.88 -1.76
C PRO A 384 0.93 9.64 -2.48
N LEU A 385 1.96 10.41 -2.21
CA LEU A 385 3.26 10.20 -2.87
C LEU A 385 3.71 8.75 -2.81
N LYS A 386 3.37 8.06 -1.71
CA LYS A 386 3.62 6.63 -1.53
C LYS A 386 2.93 5.73 -2.54
N ASP A 387 1.79 6.14 -3.10
CA ASP A 387 0.99 5.35 -4.04
C ASP A 387 1.25 5.76 -5.51
N GLU A 388 2.07 6.78 -5.74
CA GLU A 388 2.47 7.20 -7.08
C GLU A 388 3.46 6.20 -7.69
N PRO A 389 3.11 5.51 -8.81
CA PRO A 389 3.96 4.46 -9.37
C PRO A 389 5.37 4.92 -9.70
N PHE A 390 5.54 6.18 -10.16
CA PHE A 390 6.88 6.68 -10.47
C PHE A 390 7.68 6.98 -9.20
N VAL A 391 7.04 7.40 -8.11
CA VAL A 391 7.70 7.64 -6.81
C VAL A 391 8.18 6.31 -6.23
N GLN A 392 7.31 5.29 -6.26
CA GLN A 392 7.71 3.95 -5.83
C GLN A 392 8.83 3.36 -6.69
N GLY A 393 8.77 3.56 -8.01
CA GLY A 393 9.84 3.16 -8.91
C GLY A 393 11.15 3.92 -8.66
N LEU A 394 11.09 5.22 -8.36
CA LEU A 394 12.25 6.03 -8.02
C LEU A 394 12.89 5.60 -6.70
N PHE A 395 12.07 5.34 -5.68
CA PHE A 395 12.54 4.81 -4.40
C PHE A 395 13.18 3.43 -4.57
N ALA A 396 12.53 2.55 -5.31
CA ALA A 396 13.08 1.23 -5.61
C ALA A 396 14.43 1.31 -6.35
N LEU A 397 14.60 2.28 -7.26
CA LEU A 397 15.86 2.52 -7.95
C LEU A 397 16.96 2.97 -6.98
N ILE A 398 16.64 3.88 -6.05
CA ILE A 398 17.57 4.35 -5.01
C ILE A 398 17.94 3.20 -4.08
N GLU A 399 16.98 2.42 -3.63
CA GLU A 399 17.21 1.26 -2.75
C GLU A 399 18.12 0.20 -3.42
N LEU A 400 17.96 -0.02 -4.74
CA LEU A 400 18.87 -0.87 -5.49
C LEU A 400 20.26 -0.25 -5.64
N ALA A 401 20.35 1.07 -5.85
CA ALA A 401 21.64 1.75 -5.94
C ALA A 401 22.41 1.70 -4.60
N GLU A 402 21.72 1.88 -3.49
CA GLU A 402 22.29 1.72 -2.15
C GLU A 402 22.81 0.29 -1.92
N LEU A 403 22.01 -0.73 -2.29
CA LEU A 403 22.43 -2.14 -2.18
C LEU A 403 23.65 -2.43 -3.07
N LYS A 404 23.65 -1.95 -4.32
CA LYS A 404 24.77 -2.13 -5.26
C LYS A 404 26.05 -1.47 -4.76
N ASN A 405 25.95 -0.28 -4.17
CA ASN A 405 27.09 0.45 -3.61
C ASN A 405 27.68 -0.23 -2.36
N GLN A 406 26.86 -0.97 -1.60
CA GLN A 406 27.29 -1.73 -0.41
C GLN A 406 27.84 -3.12 -0.73
N THR A 407 27.53 -3.67 -1.90
CA THR A 407 27.68 -5.07 -2.31
C THR A 407 26.80 -6.05 -1.49
N ILE A 408 26.29 -7.07 -2.15
CA ILE A 408 25.42 -8.06 -1.50
C ILE A 408 26.18 -8.85 -0.43
N ALA A 409 27.47 -9.17 -0.69
CA ALA A 409 28.30 -9.89 0.26
C ALA A 409 28.56 -9.15 1.57
N ALA A 410 28.55 -7.81 1.55
CA ALA A 410 28.69 -6.97 2.75
C ALA A 410 27.34 -6.65 3.42
N SER A 411 26.22 -6.98 2.78
CA SER A 411 24.87 -6.78 3.34
C SER A 411 24.58 -7.83 4.43
N THR A 412 23.59 -7.53 5.28
CA THR A 412 23.13 -8.47 6.31
C THR A 412 22.14 -9.52 5.79
N MET A 413 21.71 -9.39 4.53
CA MET A 413 20.74 -10.30 3.90
C MET A 413 21.44 -11.59 3.44
N ASP A 414 20.75 -12.72 3.55
CA ASP A 414 21.13 -13.93 2.82
C ASP A 414 20.88 -13.77 1.32
N LEU A 415 21.48 -14.62 0.48
CA LEU A 415 21.38 -14.51 -0.97
C LEU A 415 19.95 -14.66 -1.50
N GLN A 416 19.15 -15.55 -0.92
CA GLN A 416 17.78 -15.76 -1.32
C GLN A 416 16.94 -14.51 -1.03
N THR A 417 17.11 -13.93 0.15
CA THR A 417 16.46 -12.69 0.53
C THR A 417 16.90 -11.52 -0.32
N ALA A 418 18.23 -11.42 -0.61
CA ALA A 418 18.77 -10.39 -1.50
C ALA A 418 18.18 -10.49 -2.91
N GLY A 419 18.13 -11.69 -3.49
CA GLY A 419 17.52 -11.93 -4.81
C GLY A 419 16.03 -11.54 -4.83
N SER A 420 15.25 -11.96 -3.83
CA SER A 420 13.84 -11.59 -3.67
C SER A 420 13.65 -10.09 -3.45
N TYR A 421 14.53 -9.46 -2.69
CA TYR A 421 14.55 -8.01 -2.48
C TYR A 421 14.77 -7.28 -3.80
N ILE A 422 15.79 -7.66 -4.57
CA ILE A 422 16.10 -7.08 -5.89
C ILE A 422 14.89 -7.26 -6.82
N ARG A 423 14.34 -8.48 -6.90
CA ARG A 423 13.14 -8.79 -7.69
C ARG A 423 11.98 -7.86 -7.38
N SER A 424 11.67 -7.64 -6.10
CA SER A 424 10.57 -6.78 -5.70
C SER A 424 10.77 -5.32 -6.15
N ARG A 425 12.01 -4.81 -6.10
CA ARG A 425 12.34 -3.45 -6.57
C ARG A 425 12.29 -3.35 -8.09
N VAL A 426 12.83 -4.33 -8.79
CA VAL A 426 12.73 -4.43 -10.24
C VAL A 426 11.27 -4.42 -10.69
N ALA A 427 10.38 -5.15 -10.00
CA ALA A 427 8.95 -5.15 -10.29
C ALA A 427 8.33 -3.75 -10.14
N LEU A 428 8.68 -3.01 -9.09
CA LEU A 428 8.21 -1.64 -8.89
C LEU A 428 8.72 -0.68 -9.98
N ILE A 429 9.99 -0.80 -10.37
CA ILE A 429 10.58 0.06 -11.42
C ILE A 429 9.94 -0.25 -12.78
N MET A 430 9.83 -1.53 -13.15
CA MET A 430 9.23 -1.96 -14.42
C MET A 430 7.74 -1.63 -14.51
N GLY A 431 7.01 -1.73 -13.39
CA GLY A 431 5.60 -1.34 -13.29
C GLY A 431 5.38 0.18 -13.31
N SER A 432 6.44 0.97 -13.21
CA SER A 432 6.37 2.43 -13.16
C SER A 432 6.53 3.07 -14.55
N PRO A 433 6.14 4.32 -14.74
CA PRO A 433 6.38 5.04 -15.98
C PRO A 433 7.85 5.45 -16.20
N LEU A 434 8.77 5.09 -15.31
CA LEU A 434 10.20 5.34 -15.46
C LEU A 434 10.81 4.47 -16.54
N ILE A 435 10.33 3.24 -16.68
CA ILE A 435 10.78 2.30 -17.73
C ILE A 435 9.61 1.99 -18.65
N THR A 436 9.77 2.30 -19.94
CA THR A 436 8.70 2.19 -20.92
C THR A 436 9.14 1.46 -22.19
N VAL A 437 8.19 0.78 -22.82
CA VAL A 437 8.37 0.07 -24.09
C VAL A 437 7.72 0.84 -25.23
N GLY A 438 8.42 0.96 -26.36
CA GLY A 438 7.87 1.57 -27.57
C GLY A 438 7.72 3.09 -27.52
N GLY A 439 8.34 3.76 -26.53
CA GLY A 439 8.42 5.21 -26.46
C GLY A 439 9.52 5.75 -27.39
N ASP A 440 9.29 6.93 -27.91
CA ASP A 440 10.28 7.73 -28.62
C ASP A 440 10.42 9.12 -27.98
N GLN A 441 11.23 9.97 -28.57
CA GLN A 441 11.37 11.35 -28.05
C GLN A 441 10.07 12.17 -28.10
N ARG A 442 9.03 11.71 -28.80
CA ARG A 442 7.78 12.44 -28.98
C ARG A 442 6.59 11.78 -28.28
N HIS A 443 6.66 10.48 -28.06
CA HIS A 443 5.55 9.71 -27.49
C HIS A 443 6.04 8.94 -26.28
N GLU A 444 5.29 9.00 -25.22
CA GLU A 444 5.52 8.16 -24.05
C GLU A 444 5.16 6.69 -24.38
N GLY A 445 6.09 5.77 -24.15
CA GLY A 445 5.85 4.35 -24.31
C GLY A 445 4.87 3.81 -23.25
N ARG A 446 4.47 2.56 -23.41
CA ARG A 446 3.68 1.87 -22.39
C ARG A 446 4.60 1.39 -21.25
N PRO A 447 4.11 1.32 -20.01
CA PRO A 447 4.88 0.69 -18.93
C PRO A 447 5.35 -0.69 -19.35
N ALA A 448 6.56 -1.04 -18.96
CA ALA A 448 7.12 -2.35 -19.24
C ALA A 448 6.41 -3.43 -18.39
N ARG A 449 6.51 -4.68 -18.82
CA ARG A 449 5.90 -5.82 -18.13
C ARG A 449 6.98 -6.82 -17.77
N LEU A 450 7.08 -7.14 -16.48
CA LEU A 450 8.08 -8.09 -15.97
C LEU A 450 7.71 -9.56 -16.26
N ALA A 451 6.41 -9.86 -16.38
CA ALA A 451 5.93 -11.24 -16.46
C ALA A 451 6.55 -12.07 -17.60
N SER A 452 6.77 -11.50 -18.79
CA SER A 452 7.42 -12.23 -19.90
C SER A 452 8.90 -12.49 -19.60
N ILE A 453 9.59 -11.52 -18.99
CA ILE A 453 10.99 -11.64 -18.58
C ILE A 453 11.14 -12.75 -17.53
N GLU A 454 10.31 -12.72 -16.48
CA GLU A 454 10.33 -13.76 -15.43
C GLU A 454 9.97 -15.15 -15.96
N SER A 455 9.05 -15.22 -16.93
CA SER A 455 8.75 -16.50 -17.59
C SER A 455 9.97 -17.08 -18.32
N ALA A 456 10.77 -16.24 -18.99
CA ALA A 456 12.00 -16.65 -19.61
C ALA A 456 13.09 -17.03 -18.60
N MET A 457 13.21 -16.25 -17.51
CA MET A 457 14.13 -16.58 -16.42
C MET A 457 13.76 -17.94 -15.78
N ASN A 458 12.49 -18.22 -15.55
CA ASN A 458 12.03 -19.53 -15.07
C ASN A 458 12.36 -20.66 -16.06
N ALA A 459 12.26 -20.40 -17.36
CA ALA A 459 12.67 -21.38 -18.38
C ALA A 459 14.18 -21.66 -18.33
N LEU A 460 15.02 -20.62 -18.15
CA LEU A 460 16.46 -20.77 -17.97
C LEU A 460 16.81 -21.60 -16.73
N VAL A 461 16.15 -21.30 -15.60
CA VAL A 461 16.33 -22.07 -14.34
C VAL A 461 15.94 -23.54 -14.54
N SER A 462 14.81 -23.80 -15.22
CA SER A 462 14.38 -25.17 -15.51
C SER A 462 15.36 -25.91 -16.44
N LEU A 463 15.93 -25.21 -17.43
CA LEU A 463 16.96 -25.78 -18.31
C LEU A 463 18.26 -26.06 -17.54
N ALA A 464 18.66 -25.16 -16.64
CA ALA A 464 19.85 -25.35 -15.80
C ALA A 464 19.73 -26.62 -14.94
N SER A 465 18.57 -26.80 -14.29
CA SER A 465 18.33 -27.99 -13.46
C SER A 465 18.38 -29.32 -14.26
N ILE A 466 17.94 -29.28 -15.53
CA ILE A 466 18.06 -30.45 -16.45
C ILE A 466 19.53 -30.73 -16.82
N VAL A 467 20.31 -29.68 -17.06
CA VAL A 467 21.74 -29.80 -17.38
C VAL A 467 22.49 -30.37 -16.18
N GLU A 468 22.24 -29.87 -14.98
CA GLU A 468 22.85 -30.36 -13.74
C GLU A 468 22.48 -31.83 -13.45
N SER A 469 21.22 -32.21 -13.60
CA SER A 469 20.77 -33.58 -13.37
C SER A 469 21.36 -34.57 -14.38
N LYS A 470 21.63 -34.14 -15.62
CA LYS A 470 22.32 -34.97 -16.61
C LYS A 470 23.82 -35.12 -16.31
N ALA A 471 24.47 -34.05 -15.83
CA ALA A 471 25.85 -34.09 -15.41
C ALA A 471 26.06 -35.03 -14.21
N ALA A 472 25.18 -34.95 -13.19
CA ALA A 472 25.24 -35.84 -12.03
C ALA A 472 25.02 -37.32 -12.38
N ASN A 473 24.09 -37.61 -13.30
CA ASN A 473 23.88 -38.99 -13.78
C ASN A 473 25.03 -39.52 -14.66
N HIS A 474 25.80 -38.62 -15.31
CA HIS A 474 26.96 -39.04 -16.12
C HIS A 474 28.19 -39.38 -15.26
N ASP A 475 28.32 -38.75 -14.08
CA ASP A 475 29.39 -39.08 -13.12
C ASP A 475 29.14 -40.42 -12.40
N GLU A 476 27.85 -40.83 -12.23
CA GLU A 476 27.52 -42.17 -11.71
C GLU A 476 27.73 -43.27 -12.75
N ASP A 477 27.51 -42.99 -14.06
CA ASP A 477 27.72 -43.97 -15.16
C ASP A 477 29.17 -44.03 -15.65
N ALA A 478 30.04 -43.06 -15.31
CA ALA A 478 31.47 -43.05 -15.71
C ALA A 478 32.32 -44.07 -14.95
N ALA A 479 31.73 -44.91 -14.07
CA ALA A 479 32.39 -46.06 -13.45
C ALA A 479 32.32 -47.34 -14.31
N GLU A 480 31.60 -47.32 -15.43
CA GLU A 480 31.60 -48.44 -16.41
C GLU A 480 32.16 -47.95 -17.74
N GLU A 481 33.34 -48.49 -18.10
CA GLU A 481 34.05 -48.27 -19.37
C GLU A 481 33.12 -48.41 -20.58
N TYR A 482 32.95 -47.32 -21.37
CA TYR A 482 32.41 -47.40 -22.73
C TYR A 482 33.37 -46.78 -23.75
N ASP A 483 33.57 -47.52 -24.88
CA ASP A 483 34.42 -47.22 -26.00
C ASP A 483 34.06 -45.89 -26.72
N GLU A 484 35.09 -45.13 -27.08
CA GLU A 484 35.05 -43.80 -27.72
C GLU A 484 34.60 -43.78 -29.19
N ASP A 485 34.06 -44.83 -29.76
CA ASP A 485 33.89 -44.94 -31.24
C ASP A 485 32.46 -44.71 -31.79
N ASP A 486 31.44 -44.38 -30.98
CA ASP A 486 30.03 -44.30 -31.45
C ASP A 486 29.42 -42.90 -31.55
N PHE A 487 30.18 -41.81 -31.50
CA PHE A 487 29.61 -40.45 -31.44
C PHE A 487 29.74 -39.60 -32.72
N GLU A 488 30.28 -40.13 -33.83
CA GLU A 488 30.50 -39.33 -35.07
C GLU A 488 29.40 -39.42 -36.13
N ASP A 489 28.31 -40.19 -35.96
CA ASP A 489 27.42 -40.53 -37.12
C ASP A 489 25.99 -39.96 -37.07
N TYR A 490 25.70 -38.90 -36.31
CA TYR A 490 24.31 -38.36 -36.22
C TYR A 490 24.09 -36.89 -36.63
N PHE A 491 25.10 -36.17 -37.14
CA PHE A 491 24.96 -34.80 -37.60
C PHE A 491 25.69 -34.49 -38.90
N GLU A 492 25.40 -35.24 -39.95
CA GLU A 492 25.62 -34.80 -41.33
C GLU A 492 24.30 -34.98 -42.07
N ASP A 493 23.52 -33.88 -42.22
CA ASP A 493 22.85 -33.46 -43.43
C ASP A 493 21.91 -32.22 -43.17
N ASP A 494 22.03 -31.27 -44.07
CA ASP A 494 21.15 -30.09 -44.30
C ASP A 494 21.37 -28.83 -43.47
N PHE A 495 22.50 -28.14 -43.59
CA PHE A 495 22.54 -26.65 -43.55
C PHE A 495 23.73 -26.17 -44.40
N GLU A 496 23.50 -25.91 -45.68
CA GLU A 496 24.32 -24.99 -46.48
C GLU A 496 23.79 -23.57 -46.32
N ASP A 497 24.72 -22.61 -46.13
CA ASP A 497 24.56 -21.16 -46.28
C ASP A 497 23.90 -20.39 -45.11
N ASP A 498 24.59 -20.25 -43.97
CA ASP A 498 24.65 -19.00 -43.18
C ASP A 498 25.70 -19.19 -42.05
N GLU A 499 26.97 -18.93 -42.32
CA GLU A 499 28.04 -18.96 -41.29
C GLU A 499 27.71 -18.05 -40.11
N ASP A 500 27.04 -16.88 -40.35
CA ASP A 500 26.61 -15.97 -39.32
C ASP A 500 25.48 -16.55 -38.43
N ALA A 501 24.60 -17.40 -38.95
CA ALA A 501 23.54 -18.07 -38.22
C ALA A 501 24.04 -19.26 -37.38
N ALA A 502 25.04 -19.98 -37.88
CA ALA A 502 25.69 -21.09 -37.19
C ALA A 502 26.50 -20.57 -35.98
N ASP A 503 27.28 -19.50 -36.16
CA ASP A 503 28.02 -18.87 -35.05
C ASP A 503 27.07 -18.30 -33.98
N ALA A 504 25.95 -17.69 -34.36
CA ALA A 504 24.94 -17.22 -33.44
C ALA A 504 24.26 -18.38 -32.65
N ALA A 505 24.01 -19.51 -33.30
CA ALA A 505 23.43 -20.69 -32.64
C ALA A 505 24.41 -21.35 -31.65
N VAL A 506 25.72 -21.46 -32.01
CA VAL A 506 26.78 -21.94 -31.13
C VAL A 506 26.96 -20.98 -29.93
N GLU A 507 26.90 -19.67 -30.16
CA GLU A 507 27.00 -18.67 -29.11
C GLU A 507 25.79 -18.72 -28.16
N GLN A 508 24.59 -18.95 -28.70
CA GLN A 508 23.37 -19.15 -27.90
C GLN A 508 23.42 -20.44 -27.06
N GLN A 509 23.93 -21.55 -27.59
CA GLN A 509 24.07 -22.80 -26.83
C GLN A 509 25.09 -22.69 -25.69
N ALA A 510 26.06 -21.78 -25.78
CA ALA A 510 27.07 -21.56 -24.74
C ALA A 510 26.63 -20.58 -23.64
N LEU A 511 25.51 -19.87 -23.79
CA LEU A 511 25.09 -18.83 -22.81
C LEU A 511 24.68 -19.40 -21.46
N LEU A 512 23.88 -20.46 -21.43
CA LEU A 512 23.41 -21.05 -20.18
C LEU A 512 24.56 -21.71 -19.35
N PRO A 513 25.46 -22.53 -19.94
CA PRO A 513 26.62 -23.04 -19.21
C PRO A 513 27.50 -21.93 -18.63
N ARG A 514 27.74 -20.85 -19.38
CA ARG A 514 28.53 -19.70 -18.90
C ARG A 514 27.86 -18.99 -17.77
N LEU A 515 26.51 -18.85 -17.80
CA LEU A 515 25.74 -18.25 -16.73
C LEU A 515 25.79 -19.06 -15.45
N MET A 516 25.76 -20.41 -15.57
CA MET A 516 25.93 -21.32 -14.44
C MET A 516 27.35 -21.25 -13.86
N GLU A 517 28.35 -21.05 -14.72
CA GLU A 517 29.75 -20.83 -14.31
C GLU A 517 29.88 -19.48 -13.56
N ASP A 518 29.35 -18.38 -14.10
CA ASP A 518 29.33 -17.08 -13.45
C ASP A 518 28.68 -17.13 -12.05
N TRP A 519 27.63 -17.95 -11.90
CA TRP A 519 26.98 -18.12 -10.60
C TRP A 519 27.87 -18.89 -9.62
N ARG A 520 28.55 -19.97 -10.06
CA ARG A 520 29.47 -20.72 -9.21
C ARG A 520 30.67 -19.88 -8.78
N ASP A 521 31.21 -19.08 -9.68
CA ASP A 521 32.33 -18.17 -9.39
C ASP A 521 31.87 -17.13 -8.35
N TYR A 522 30.72 -16.53 -8.56
CA TYR A 522 30.16 -15.57 -7.61
C TYR A 522 29.94 -16.18 -6.22
N MET A 523 29.39 -17.40 -6.15
CA MET A 523 29.16 -18.08 -4.88
C MET A 523 30.47 -18.38 -4.15
N THR A 524 31.50 -18.77 -4.88
CA THR A 524 32.83 -19.02 -4.32
C THR A 524 33.40 -17.75 -3.68
N ASP A 525 33.32 -16.62 -4.38
CA ASP A 525 33.75 -15.31 -3.87
C ASP A 525 32.90 -14.83 -2.69
N TYR A 526 31.59 -15.03 -2.77
CA TYR A 526 30.64 -14.66 -1.70
C TYR A 526 30.95 -15.39 -0.39
N HIS A 527 31.15 -16.71 -0.44
CA HIS A 527 31.52 -17.50 0.73
C HIS A 527 32.89 -17.10 1.28
N ALA A 528 33.87 -16.82 0.41
CA ALA A 528 35.19 -16.36 0.83
C ALA A 528 35.13 -15.03 1.59
N ILE A 529 34.32 -14.07 1.11
CA ILE A 529 34.16 -12.77 1.76
C ILE A 529 33.49 -12.91 3.13
N ARG A 530 32.48 -13.77 3.26
CA ARG A 530 31.77 -13.99 4.53
C ARG A 530 32.58 -14.79 5.53
N ALA A 531 33.38 -15.77 5.10
CA ALA A 531 34.26 -16.53 5.96
C ALA A 531 35.38 -15.66 6.60
N ASP A 532 35.86 -14.64 5.91
CA ASP A 532 36.81 -13.68 6.48
C ASP A 532 36.20 -12.79 7.59
N GLY A 533 34.84 -12.67 7.65
CA GLY A 533 34.11 -11.87 8.64
C GLY A 533 33.65 -12.62 9.89
N GLU A 534 33.56 -13.94 9.87
CA GLU A 534 33.09 -14.79 10.98
C GLU A 534 34.19 -15.73 11.48
N HIS A 535 34.77 -15.40 12.64
CA HIS A 535 35.63 -16.30 13.41
C HIS A 535 34.75 -17.24 14.25
N ASP A 536 34.16 -18.23 13.66
CA ASP A 536 33.68 -19.52 14.22
C ASP A 536 32.52 -20.09 13.41
N SER A 537 32.74 -21.13 12.61
CA SER A 537 31.70 -22.13 12.43
C SER A 537 32.25 -23.41 11.76
N GLU A 538 32.15 -24.50 12.51
CA GLU A 538 32.27 -25.88 12.06
C GLU A 538 31.02 -26.34 11.29
N HIS A 539 30.74 -25.84 10.08
CA HIS A 539 29.71 -26.36 9.19
C HIS A 539 30.18 -26.29 7.73
N GLU A 540 31.04 -27.20 7.34
CA GLU A 540 31.52 -27.34 5.94
C GLU A 540 30.58 -28.18 5.05
N ASP A 541 29.53 -28.82 5.54
CA ASP A 541 28.79 -29.86 4.80
C ASP A 541 27.38 -29.44 4.30
N GLU A 542 26.91 -28.21 4.47
CA GLU A 542 25.52 -27.77 4.10
C GLU A 542 25.44 -26.97 2.78
N HIS A 543 26.53 -26.75 2.05
CA HIS A 543 26.56 -25.77 0.94
C HIS A 543 26.34 -26.34 -0.47
N GLU A 544 26.18 -27.65 -0.65
CA GLU A 544 26.04 -28.26 -2.00
C GLU A 544 24.76 -27.83 -2.75
N GLY A 545 23.71 -27.44 -2.05
CA GLY A 545 22.43 -26.94 -2.64
C GLY A 545 22.47 -25.50 -3.13
N ASP A 546 23.40 -24.68 -2.65
CA ASP A 546 23.41 -23.22 -2.91
C ASP A 546 23.98 -22.87 -4.30
N PHE A 547 24.64 -23.78 -4.97
CA PHE A 547 25.23 -23.56 -6.29
C PHE A 547 24.26 -23.74 -7.46
N ALA A 548 23.02 -24.19 -7.21
CA ALA A 548 21.99 -24.31 -8.23
C ALA A 548 21.52 -22.94 -8.72
N LEU A 549 21.37 -22.78 -10.03
CA LEU A 549 20.85 -21.55 -10.60
C LEU A 549 19.36 -21.40 -10.26
N SER A 550 19.00 -20.33 -9.56
CA SER A 550 17.63 -19.99 -9.17
C SER A 550 17.19 -18.64 -9.75
N MET A 551 15.91 -18.28 -9.57
CA MET A 551 15.42 -16.95 -9.93
C MET A 551 16.17 -15.85 -9.14
N GLU A 552 16.38 -16.09 -7.89
CA GLU A 552 17.11 -15.20 -6.99
C GLU A 552 18.57 -15.05 -7.41
N ALA A 553 19.22 -16.16 -7.81
CA ALA A 553 20.57 -16.15 -8.37
C ALA A 553 20.68 -15.27 -9.62
N LEU A 554 19.72 -15.35 -10.54
CA LEU A 554 19.69 -14.50 -11.74
C LEU A 554 19.56 -13.01 -11.38
N TYR A 555 18.76 -12.65 -10.37
CA TYR A 555 18.66 -11.26 -9.92
C TYR A 555 19.92 -10.78 -9.21
N VAL A 556 20.62 -11.65 -8.48
CA VAL A 556 21.93 -11.35 -7.88
C VAL A 556 22.97 -11.11 -8.97
N LEU A 557 23.06 -11.98 -9.98
CA LEU A 557 23.97 -11.80 -11.12
C LEU A 557 23.72 -10.51 -11.90
N LEU A 558 22.46 -10.14 -12.10
CA LEU A 558 22.09 -8.86 -12.70
C LEU A 558 22.61 -7.66 -11.89
N MET A 559 22.64 -7.77 -10.57
CA MET A 559 23.10 -6.72 -9.68
C MET A 559 24.63 -6.60 -9.64
N GLU A 560 25.34 -7.72 -9.64
CA GLU A 560 26.81 -7.80 -9.43
C GLU A 560 27.64 -7.65 -10.71
N GLY A 561 27.02 -7.26 -11.83
CA GLY A 561 27.74 -6.84 -13.03
C GLY A 561 27.68 -7.79 -14.22
N ASN A 562 27.00 -8.95 -14.11
CA ASN A 562 26.80 -9.89 -15.23
C ASN A 562 25.53 -9.58 -16.03
N THR A 563 25.09 -8.32 -16.01
CA THR A 563 23.84 -7.84 -16.60
C THR A 563 23.69 -8.22 -18.06
N ASP A 564 24.72 -7.98 -18.88
CA ASP A 564 24.64 -8.22 -20.33
C ASP A 564 24.44 -9.71 -20.61
N ARG A 565 25.16 -10.61 -19.93
CA ARG A 565 25.01 -12.07 -20.11
C ARG A 565 23.62 -12.57 -19.70
N VAL A 566 23.10 -12.12 -18.55
CA VAL A 566 21.76 -12.52 -18.12
C VAL A 566 20.70 -12.00 -19.09
N VAL A 567 20.84 -10.76 -19.58
CA VAL A 567 19.92 -10.18 -20.57
C VAL A 567 19.99 -10.94 -21.90
N ASP A 568 21.18 -11.30 -22.38
CA ASP A 568 21.37 -12.09 -23.59
C ASP A 568 20.79 -13.50 -23.46
N ALA A 569 20.96 -14.15 -22.31
CA ALA A 569 20.33 -15.43 -22.01
C ALA A 569 18.80 -15.33 -22.01
N ILE A 570 18.22 -14.28 -21.41
CA ILE A 570 16.77 -14.03 -21.47
C ILE A 570 16.32 -13.78 -22.92
N ALA A 571 17.10 -13.01 -23.69
CA ALA A 571 16.81 -12.72 -25.08
C ALA A 571 16.84 -13.99 -25.95
N SER A 572 17.72 -14.94 -25.66
CA SER A 572 17.76 -16.22 -26.38
C SER A 572 16.48 -17.05 -26.23
N VAL A 573 15.78 -16.91 -25.09
CA VAL A 573 14.51 -17.60 -24.82
C VAL A 573 13.30 -16.83 -25.39
N LEU A 574 13.28 -15.49 -25.22
CA LEU A 574 12.13 -14.66 -25.63
C LEU A 574 12.16 -14.20 -27.10
N GLY A 575 13.32 -14.28 -27.75
CA GLY A 575 13.50 -13.71 -29.09
C GLY A 575 13.41 -12.18 -29.09
N ALA A 576 12.80 -11.61 -30.13
CA ALA A 576 12.73 -10.16 -30.35
C ALA A 576 11.64 -9.45 -29.52
N ASP A 577 11.47 -9.77 -28.24
CA ASP A 577 10.49 -9.10 -27.38
C ASP A 577 11.01 -7.69 -26.98
N PRO A 578 10.24 -6.61 -27.25
CA PRO A 578 10.64 -5.27 -26.87
C PRO A 578 10.76 -5.05 -25.35
N GLN A 579 10.24 -5.94 -24.50
CA GLN A 579 10.41 -5.89 -23.04
C GLN A 579 11.87 -6.06 -22.63
N ILE A 580 12.65 -6.82 -23.39
CA ILE A 580 14.08 -7.06 -23.13
C ILE A 580 14.85 -5.74 -23.15
N LYS A 581 14.59 -4.89 -24.15
CA LYS A 581 15.25 -3.57 -24.23
C LYS A 581 14.89 -2.67 -23.03
N ALA A 582 13.65 -2.75 -22.59
CA ALA A 582 13.18 -2.00 -21.41
C ALA A 582 13.87 -2.54 -20.15
N PHE A 583 13.94 -3.85 -19.99
CA PHE A 583 14.64 -4.51 -18.89
C PHE A 583 16.14 -4.16 -18.86
N ALA A 584 16.83 -4.26 -20.00
CA ALA A 584 18.24 -3.84 -20.13
C ALA A 584 18.44 -2.35 -19.81
N SER A 585 17.46 -1.49 -20.16
CA SER A 585 17.56 -0.05 -19.87
C SER A 585 17.45 0.27 -18.39
N LEU A 586 16.73 -0.54 -17.60
CA LEU A 586 16.64 -0.40 -16.15
C LEU A 586 18.04 -0.49 -15.52
N TRP A 587 18.82 -1.51 -15.86
CA TRP A 587 20.16 -1.71 -15.31
C TRP A 587 21.12 -0.58 -15.67
N LYS A 588 21.03 -0.06 -16.91
CA LYS A 588 21.81 1.11 -17.32
C LYS A 588 21.41 2.39 -16.55
N VAL A 589 20.14 2.52 -16.20
CA VAL A 589 19.67 3.64 -15.34
C VAL A 589 20.19 3.46 -13.92
N LEU A 590 20.20 2.23 -13.41
CA LEU A 590 20.76 1.91 -12.10
C LEU A 590 22.25 2.25 -12.03
N ASP A 591 23.04 1.83 -13.02
CA ASP A 591 24.48 2.13 -13.08
C ASP A 591 24.75 3.65 -13.08
N LYS A 592 23.98 4.40 -13.88
CA LYS A 592 24.09 5.87 -13.91
C LYS A 592 23.73 6.50 -12.55
N THR A 593 22.74 5.92 -11.85
CA THR A 593 22.36 6.39 -10.51
C THR A 593 23.52 6.17 -9.54
N CYS A 594 24.07 4.96 -9.49
CA CYS A 594 25.25 4.64 -8.65
C CYS A 594 26.46 5.56 -8.95
N GLU A 595 26.80 5.75 -10.25
CA GLU A 595 27.89 6.64 -10.67
C GLU A 595 27.65 8.10 -10.26
N SER A 596 26.39 8.54 -10.25
CA SER A 596 26.03 9.90 -9.86
C SER A 596 26.09 10.08 -8.35
N GLU A 597 25.58 9.11 -7.60
CA GLU A 597 25.62 9.10 -6.14
C GLU A 597 27.05 9.04 -5.59
N ALA A 598 27.93 8.27 -6.23
CA ALA A 598 29.34 8.19 -5.85
C ALA A 598 30.08 9.56 -5.92
N LYS A 599 29.55 10.50 -6.68
CA LYS A 599 30.10 11.86 -6.85
C LYS A 599 29.49 12.90 -5.89
N LEU A 600 28.47 12.51 -5.11
CA LEU A 600 27.80 13.42 -4.20
C LEU A 600 28.70 13.85 -3.03
N VAL A 601 28.70 15.16 -2.75
CA VAL A 601 29.37 15.72 -1.57
C VAL A 601 28.47 15.65 -0.33
N SER A 602 27.14 15.73 -0.53
CA SER A 602 26.12 15.59 0.51
C SER A 602 25.13 14.51 0.10
N ARG A 603 24.79 13.63 1.03
CA ARG A 603 23.81 12.55 0.85
C ARG A 603 22.43 12.92 1.41
N GLU A 604 22.13 14.23 1.53
CA GLU A 604 20.77 14.66 1.88
C GLU A 604 19.74 14.15 0.84
N PRO A 605 18.51 13.82 1.26
CA PRO A 605 17.51 13.18 0.41
C PRO A 605 17.29 13.86 -0.95
N GLN A 606 17.28 15.18 -0.98
CA GLN A 606 17.07 15.95 -2.21
C GLN A 606 18.14 15.70 -3.29
N TYR A 607 19.39 15.47 -2.90
CA TYR A 607 20.49 15.26 -3.85
C TYR A 607 20.50 13.82 -4.36
N VAL A 608 20.20 12.84 -3.50
CA VAL A 608 20.10 11.44 -3.90
C VAL A 608 18.91 11.24 -4.85
N LEU A 609 17.75 11.84 -4.52
CA LEU A 609 16.59 11.87 -5.40
C LEU A 609 16.91 12.49 -6.77
N ASP A 610 17.66 13.59 -6.80
CA ASP A 610 18.06 14.27 -8.05
C ASP A 610 18.94 13.38 -8.93
N CYS A 611 19.87 12.60 -8.32
CA CYS A 611 20.67 11.62 -9.06
C CYS A 611 19.81 10.58 -9.77
N ALA A 612 18.91 9.93 -9.06
CA ALA A 612 18.01 8.92 -9.62
C ALA A 612 17.05 9.52 -10.65
N TRP A 613 16.47 10.70 -10.38
CA TRP A 613 15.59 11.41 -11.29
C TRP A 613 16.26 11.77 -12.61
N ARG A 614 17.48 12.31 -12.57
CA ARG A 614 18.25 12.63 -13.78
C ARG A 614 18.68 11.39 -14.54
N ALA A 615 19.05 10.30 -13.85
CA ALA A 615 19.42 9.06 -14.47
C ALA A 615 18.28 8.49 -15.31
N CYS A 616 17.03 8.60 -14.82
CA CYS A 616 15.82 8.16 -15.54
C CYS A 616 15.55 8.96 -16.81
N GLY A 617 15.96 10.23 -16.92
CA GLY A 617 15.81 11.07 -18.11
C GLY A 617 14.36 11.33 -18.52
N LYS A 618 13.39 11.22 -17.63
CA LYS A 618 11.96 11.35 -17.95
C LYS A 618 11.45 12.80 -17.90
N ALA A 619 12.12 13.68 -17.19
CA ALA A 619 11.68 15.06 -17.02
C ALA A 619 11.41 15.78 -18.35
N GLU A 620 12.35 15.71 -19.29
CA GLU A 620 12.20 16.37 -20.59
C GLU A 620 11.11 15.76 -21.47
N VAL A 621 10.94 14.44 -21.39
CA VAL A 621 9.88 13.72 -22.11
C VAL A 621 8.52 14.15 -21.57
N TRP A 622 8.34 14.11 -20.26
CA TRP A 622 7.08 14.49 -19.62
C TRP A 622 6.75 15.96 -19.79
N GLN A 623 7.74 16.88 -19.69
CA GLN A 623 7.52 18.30 -20.00
C GLN A 623 7.01 18.52 -21.41
N ARG A 624 7.54 17.80 -22.38
CA ARG A 624 7.11 17.94 -23.78
C ARG A 624 5.71 17.37 -23.97
N VAL A 625 5.45 16.16 -23.45
CA VAL A 625 4.13 15.52 -23.53
C VAL A 625 3.07 16.32 -22.77
N ALA A 626 3.42 16.93 -21.63
CA ALA A 626 2.51 17.78 -20.86
C ALA A 626 1.98 19.01 -21.63
N LEU A 627 2.74 19.50 -22.62
CA LEU A 627 2.30 20.59 -23.49
C LEU A 627 1.29 20.15 -24.57
N GLU A 628 1.09 18.84 -24.73
CA GLU A 628 0.06 18.30 -25.61
C GLU A 628 -1.32 18.38 -24.92
N HIS A 629 -2.33 18.88 -25.62
CA HIS A 629 -3.71 18.90 -25.13
C HIS A 629 -4.37 17.52 -25.27
N SER A 630 -3.68 16.47 -24.76
CA SER A 630 -4.09 15.07 -24.85
C SER A 630 -4.26 14.45 -23.45
N ALA A 631 -4.85 13.25 -23.38
CA ALA A 631 -4.93 12.49 -22.13
C ALA A 631 -3.52 12.13 -21.61
N ALA A 632 -2.59 11.81 -22.51
CA ALA A 632 -1.19 11.56 -22.16
C ALA A 632 -0.51 12.84 -21.61
N GLY A 633 -0.82 14.01 -22.18
CA GLY A 633 -0.32 15.30 -21.72
C GLY A 633 -0.77 15.60 -20.28
N ARG A 634 -2.04 15.33 -19.95
CA ARG A 634 -2.54 15.49 -18.58
C ARG A 634 -1.87 14.54 -17.60
N ALA A 635 -1.71 13.27 -17.99
CA ALA A 635 -1.02 12.29 -17.14
C ALA A 635 0.46 12.66 -16.91
N ALA A 636 1.15 13.19 -17.92
CA ALA A 636 2.51 13.68 -17.80
C ALA A 636 2.60 14.89 -16.85
N ASN A 637 1.63 15.81 -16.92
CA ASN A 637 1.54 16.95 -16.03
C ASN A 637 1.31 16.51 -14.57
N ASP A 638 0.37 15.59 -14.32
CA ASP A 638 0.10 15.04 -12.99
C ASP A 638 1.37 14.41 -12.37
N ARG A 639 2.20 13.74 -13.18
CA ARG A 639 3.49 13.17 -12.74
C ARG A 639 4.53 14.24 -12.42
N LEU A 640 4.61 15.29 -13.22
CA LEU A 640 5.50 16.42 -12.95
C LEU A 640 5.10 17.15 -11.67
N ASP A 641 3.81 17.34 -11.43
CA ASP A 641 3.30 17.92 -10.20
C ASP A 641 3.64 17.03 -8.97
N ALA A 642 3.49 15.71 -9.11
CA ALA A 642 3.89 14.79 -8.05
C ALA A 642 5.41 14.78 -7.83
N ALA A 643 6.22 14.91 -8.88
CA ALA A 643 7.67 15.07 -8.77
C ALA A 643 8.03 16.35 -8.03
N MET A 644 7.41 17.48 -8.38
CA MET A 644 7.63 18.75 -7.67
C MET A 644 7.26 18.64 -6.18
N ARG A 645 6.15 17.98 -5.86
CA ARG A 645 5.75 17.74 -4.46
C ARG A 645 6.79 16.90 -3.71
N LEU A 646 7.30 15.83 -4.34
CA LEU A 646 8.33 14.98 -3.76
C LEU A 646 9.62 15.76 -3.45
N PHE A 647 10.10 16.55 -4.41
CA PHE A 647 11.31 17.36 -4.24
C PHE A 647 11.14 18.49 -3.22
N ASN A 648 9.98 19.16 -3.20
CA ASN A 648 9.69 20.18 -2.19
C ASN A 648 9.68 19.57 -0.79
N TYR A 649 9.14 18.36 -0.65
CA TYR A 649 9.13 17.63 0.61
C TYR A 649 10.56 17.23 1.04
N ALA A 650 11.39 16.75 0.10
CA ALA A 650 12.78 16.40 0.35
C ALA A 650 13.67 17.60 0.71
N SER A 651 13.38 18.78 0.14
CA SER A 651 14.15 20.00 0.41
C SER A 651 13.79 20.70 1.72
N GLY A 652 12.89 20.13 2.53
CA GLY A 652 12.58 20.64 3.86
C GLY A 652 11.78 21.95 3.88
N GLY A 653 10.96 22.19 2.85
CA GLY A 653 10.22 23.45 2.62
C GLY A 653 9.32 23.96 3.75
N GLU A 654 9.06 23.19 4.82
CA GLU A 654 8.36 23.63 6.04
C GLU A 654 8.82 22.90 7.31
N SER A 655 9.82 22.03 7.25
CA SER A 655 10.33 21.30 8.42
C SER A 655 11.66 21.90 8.95
N SER A 656 11.76 23.21 9.04
CA SER A 656 12.84 23.87 9.76
C SER A 656 12.62 23.77 11.27
N GLY A 657 12.56 22.56 11.78
CA GLY A 657 12.52 22.23 13.19
C GLY A 657 13.36 20.98 13.44
N GLU A 658 13.74 20.76 14.65
CA GLU A 658 14.59 19.74 15.29
C GLU A 658 14.44 18.28 14.79
N PHE A 659 13.64 18.02 13.74
CA PHE A 659 13.25 16.72 13.18
C PHE A 659 13.55 16.57 11.68
N ALA A 660 14.56 17.27 11.16
CA ALA A 660 14.96 17.11 9.77
C ALA A 660 15.48 15.68 9.55
N VAL A 661 14.88 14.99 8.59
CA VAL A 661 15.34 13.67 8.15
C VAL A 661 16.57 13.88 7.28
N HIS A 662 17.73 13.41 7.74
CA HIS A 662 19.01 13.65 7.08
C HIS A 662 19.47 12.51 6.17
N THR A 663 18.82 11.35 6.21
CA THR A 663 19.17 10.21 5.38
C THR A 663 18.06 9.86 4.38
N ILE A 664 18.46 9.34 3.22
CA ILE A 664 17.50 9.00 2.17
C ILE A 664 16.58 7.85 2.58
N GLU A 665 17.08 6.88 3.34
CA GLU A 665 16.29 5.74 3.82
C GLU A 665 15.17 6.22 4.76
N ALA A 666 15.51 7.06 5.73
CA ALA A 666 14.53 7.61 6.66
C ALA A 666 13.52 8.51 5.94
N PHE A 667 13.93 9.19 4.87
CA PHE A 667 13.03 9.98 4.01
C PHE A 667 12.06 9.08 3.24
N ILE A 668 12.54 8.01 2.62
CA ILE A 668 11.71 7.03 1.89
C ILE A 668 10.65 6.45 2.84
N GLU A 669 11.07 6.02 4.04
CA GLU A 669 10.15 5.49 5.04
C GLU A 669 9.14 6.54 5.52
N GLN A 670 9.57 7.77 5.70
CA GLN A 670 8.66 8.87 6.05
C GLN A 670 7.61 9.10 4.97
N VAL A 671 7.98 9.08 3.69
CA VAL A 671 7.04 9.22 2.57
C VAL A 671 6.08 8.03 2.50
N ARG A 672 6.55 6.81 2.75
CA ARG A 672 5.71 5.60 2.82
C ARG A 672 4.67 5.67 3.94
N LEU A 673 4.96 6.38 5.02
CA LEU A 673 4.02 6.63 6.12
C LEU A 673 3.02 7.75 5.85
N LEU A 674 3.28 8.61 4.86
CA LEU A 674 2.39 9.71 4.55
C LEU A 674 1.06 9.16 4.01
N THR A 675 0.05 9.15 4.86
CA THR A 675 -1.33 8.89 4.47
C THR A 675 -2.07 10.18 4.11
N ILE A 676 -1.47 11.33 4.46
CA ILE A 676 -2.01 12.65 4.14
C ILE A 676 -1.78 12.92 2.67
N GLU A 677 -2.84 13.31 1.99
CA GLU A 677 -2.77 13.93 0.69
C GLU A 677 -1.72 15.05 0.74
N ALA A 678 -0.73 14.97 -0.13
CA ALA A 678 0.36 15.95 -0.18
C ALA A 678 -0.14 17.37 -0.57
N ASP A 679 -1.43 17.55 -0.79
CA ASP A 679 -2.07 18.83 -1.05
C ASP A 679 -1.99 19.83 0.12
N SER A 680 -1.76 19.35 1.34
CA SER A 680 -1.60 20.25 2.49
C SER A 680 -0.21 20.89 2.58
N LEU A 681 0.78 20.36 1.85
CA LEU A 681 2.18 20.78 1.95
C LEU A 681 2.75 21.40 0.66
N ALA A 682 2.10 21.22 -0.48
CA ALA A 682 2.51 21.87 -1.70
C ALA A 682 1.58 23.05 -1.98
N HIS A 683 2.12 24.26 -1.97
CA HIS A 683 1.56 25.36 -2.76
C HIS A 683 1.71 24.97 -4.26
N THR A 684 0.96 23.93 -4.69
CA THR A 684 0.73 23.77 -6.12
C THR A 684 0.06 25.05 -6.57
N ALA A 685 0.56 25.62 -7.67
CA ALA A 685 -0.18 26.65 -8.36
C ALA A 685 -1.62 26.15 -8.50
N PRO A 686 -2.61 26.80 -7.90
CA PRO A 686 -3.95 26.24 -7.85
C PRO A 686 -4.38 26.00 -9.28
N ILE A 687 -4.92 24.80 -9.57
CA ILE A 687 -5.87 24.71 -10.66
C ILE A 687 -6.98 25.65 -10.19
N ASP A 688 -6.98 26.89 -10.70
CA ASP A 688 -7.77 27.99 -10.15
C ASP A 688 -9.25 27.66 -10.07
N GLN A 689 -9.73 26.75 -10.92
CA GLN A 689 -11.12 26.37 -11.01
C GLN A 689 -11.23 24.90 -11.43
N ALA A 690 -11.69 24.03 -10.55
CA ALA A 690 -11.92 22.62 -10.84
C ALA A 690 -13.01 21.99 -9.97
N VAL A 691 -13.81 21.09 -10.57
CA VAL A 691 -14.75 20.25 -9.81
C VAL A 691 -13.95 19.23 -8.98
N THR A 692 -14.25 19.13 -7.72
CA THR A 692 -13.58 18.16 -6.83
C THR A 692 -14.25 16.80 -6.94
N LEU A 693 -13.44 15.77 -7.15
CA LEU A 693 -13.85 14.38 -7.16
C LEU A 693 -13.21 13.67 -5.99
N THR A 694 -14.01 13.01 -5.15
CA THR A 694 -13.50 12.46 -3.90
C THR A 694 -14.33 11.29 -3.38
N THR A 695 -13.84 10.64 -2.34
CA THR A 695 -14.58 9.68 -1.52
C THR A 695 -14.98 10.33 -0.19
N PRO A 696 -15.85 9.72 0.63
CA PRO A 696 -16.19 10.25 1.95
C PRO A 696 -14.96 10.55 2.82
N ALA A 697 -13.97 9.66 2.80
CA ALA A 697 -12.72 9.86 3.54
C ALA A 697 -11.93 11.10 3.07
N GLY A 698 -11.88 11.33 1.76
CA GLY A 698 -11.22 12.51 1.20
C GLY A 698 -12.05 13.78 1.25
N ALA A 699 -13.35 13.68 1.55
CA ALA A 699 -14.25 14.80 1.75
C ALA A 699 -14.23 15.34 3.19
N ALA A 700 -13.69 14.58 4.13
CA ALA A 700 -13.65 14.97 5.55
C ALA A 700 -13.02 16.36 5.72
N GLY A 701 -13.66 17.22 6.51
CA GLY A 701 -13.20 18.59 6.77
C GLY A 701 -13.32 19.58 5.62
N LYS A 702 -13.80 19.17 4.44
CA LYS A 702 -13.96 20.05 3.25
C LYS A 702 -15.41 20.48 3.07
N ARG A 703 -15.62 21.59 2.36
CA ARG A 703 -16.94 22.19 2.14
C ARG A 703 -17.10 22.63 0.69
N TRP A 704 -18.28 22.39 0.13
CA TRP A 704 -18.68 22.84 -1.20
C TRP A 704 -20.11 23.37 -1.18
N ASN A 705 -20.43 24.27 -2.08
CA ASN A 705 -21.78 24.81 -2.23
C ASN A 705 -22.74 23.85 -2.92
N LEU A 706 -22.21 22.94 -3.74
CA LEU A 706 -22.99 21.91 -4.43
C LEU A 706 -22.25 20.58 -4.41
N VAL A 707 -22.91 19.55 -3.92
CA VAL A 707 -22.35 18.20 -3.81
C VAL A 707 -23.26 17.22 -4.55
N PHE A 708 -22.65 16.39 -5.38
CA PHE A 708 -23.29 15.26 -6.05
C PHE A 708 -22.87 13.95 -5.35
N LEU A 709 -23.86 13.15 -4.97
CA LEU A 709 -23.66 11.84 -4.35
C LEU A 709 -24.21 10.75 -5.27
N PRO A 710 -23.42 10.27 -6.25
CA PRO A 710 -23.89 9.25 -7.19
C PRO A 710 -23.92 7.85 -6.56
N ALA A 711 -24.67 6.94 -7.20
CA ALA A 711 -24.81 5.54 -6.84
C ALA A 711 -25.34 5.31 -5.40
N LEU A 712 -26.19 6.24 -4.90
CA LEU A 712 -26.86 6.08 -3.61
C LEU A 712 -27.95 5.02 -3.70
N GLN A 713 -27.57 3.78 -3.46
CA GLN A 713 -28.51 2.64 -3.43
C GLN A 713 -28.13 1.65 -2.34
N GLN A 714 -29.12 0.89 -1.91
CA GLN A 714 -28.91 -0.15 -0.90
C GLN A 714 -27.84 -1.18 -1.34
N GLY A 715 -26.89 -1.47 -0.46
CA GLY A 715 -25.76 -2.38 -0.73
C GLY A 715 -24.57 -1.74 -1.45
N GLN A 716 -24.71 -0.47 -1.88
CA GLN A 716 -23.59 0.32 -2.45
C GLN A 716 -23.15 1.40 -1.46
N TRP A 717 -24.09 2.08 -0.82
CA TRP A 717 -23.84 3.10 0.20
C TRP A 717 -24.52 2.76 1.54
N PRO A 718 -23.79 2.78 2.66
CA PRO A 718 -22.33 2.68 2.74
C PRO A 718 -21.82 1.37 2.14
N ASN A 719 -20.52 1.29 1.80
CA ASN A 719 -19.94 0.03 1.35
C ASN A 719 -19.90 -0.94 2.53
N LEU A 720 -20.82 -1.87 2.56
CA LEU A 720 -20.98 -2.88 3.61
C LEU A 720 -20.26 -4.20 3.27
N THR A 721 -19.47 -4.23 2.19
CA THR A 721 -18.74 -5.46 1.82
C THR A 721 -17.82 -5.87 2.96
N PRO A 722 -18.04 -7.02 3.59
CA PRO A 722 -17.20 -7.46 4.69
C PRO A 722 -15.76 -7.63 4.21
N ARG A 723 -14.81 -7.10 4.94
CA ARG A 723 -13.37 -7.33 4.72
C ARG A 723 -12.92 -8.42 5.68
N HIS A 724 -11.85 -9.14 5.30
CA HIS A 724 -11.22 -10.17 6.16
C HIS A 724 -12.12 -11.39 6.45
N THR A 725 -13.08 -11.68 5.58
CA THR A 725 -14.08 -12.75 5.79
C THR A 725 -13.47 -14.15 5.91
N LEU A 726 -12.34 -14.41 5.23
CA LEU A 726 -11.63 -15.68 5.33
C LEU A 726 -11.09 -15.94 6.73
N PHE A 727 -10.79 -14.90 7.50
CA PHE A 727 -10.26 -15.01 8.85
C PHE A 727 -11.25 -14.55 9.92
N GLY A 728 -12.50 -14.20 9.56
CA GLY A 728 -13.48 -13.68 10.50
C GLY A 728 -13.05 -12.37 11.16
N GLY A 729 -12.30 -11.52 10.44
CA GLY A 729 -11.80 -10.24 10.95
C GLY A 729 -12.90 -9.20 11.16
N GLU A 730 -14.07 -9.40 10.55
CA GLU A 730 -15.27 -8.58 10.78
C GLU A 730 -15.88 -8.78 12.16
N GLU A 731 -15.57 -9.89 12.83
CA GLU A 731 -16.04 -10.24 14.17
C GLU A 731 -14.99 -9.97 15.25
N LEU A 732 -13.73 -9.72 14.84
CA LEU A 732 -12.64 -9.42 15.74
C LEU A 732 -12.75 -7.99 16.28
#